data_c7a560f2abd7a6800af20f8025286e75
#
_entry.id   c7a560f2abd7a6800af20f8025286e75
#
_cell.length_a   1.000
_cell.length_b   1.000
_cell.length_c   1.000
_cell.angle_alpha   90.00
_cell.angle_beta   90.00
_cell.angle_gamma   90.00
#
_symmetry.space_group_name_H-M   'P 1'
#
loop_
_entity.id
_entity.type
_entity.pdbx_description
1 polymer ?
#
loop_
_entity_poly.entity_id
_entity_poly.type
_entity_poly.pdbx_seq_one_letter_code
_entity_poly.pdbx_strand_id
1 'polypeptide(L)'
;MKRKLSRRELFKNVGAAGAVTLLNVPLGAQQGGNGRQSSPFQQILDHSSKELLAEHEQYLVKIQTAKLIATFDRRYGSLSSIRRKNDELGTNYIGNETNTPGVNPSDSRWTGDVVSTVWRLLGDWRAAKIGLHDIFKMSGEWRRELSGQSGDIRHVEFRDNLFQVRYDGQSANEHGIRSYRLEMSFHPAEDHSLLWDIEIENVTPGVLEVGELGFPLMVNDDYAELYYEPGGQSAISTINNVDFVRTPLRQKLIHEQKVIVHHFIGGHSSYALVQRPLGDAPFLLLHPTNQDTSFECSYKDQDSAFSEHAEGWRGPDILAIHSRATKIRRGWTRNPWVNGHTSVVLQPGEKKNYQMRFVFVDSYEAIREELYQAGNLGIRVLPSMVVQEDTEVLVELQSKSEIDKISFLSDNIKVASRKRSGDKTLLNLSFRKRGQKSIKLHYGDGRWTNLHFYCIEDIETLLKARGKFIVEREFYDNPEDPYHRHHGFLPFDHRVGSAYTDSEEVWEVGDSDEAGFSEPLFLAEKNLYFPREEEVDVLETYVNDCLFKYIQNPTTFEVRASLYWKERLPSSPWGNWTKERSEATWRTYNYVHPANIYHALYRIGKRYGLLKRRKAEDYLRMSYHTCIAWFHAGPWKHIGMMEGSNAIHILEDIKREGWQQEYETLLQEMKECDDVFVSDPYPYSSELIIDQTAHEQVYFFTRYFGDQEKNRKTVQVLKALRGGNQPAWFRYGNDKRGDVCCWYNASLNGMALLSAFEDSGDQDAFLKGYAGVMSVMRNVLPDGMGFNYFICTPGVFSSDPPTTFESGTGLWGFLKSAKSYILNDKTFGLVGCGCRVETTGQAITVIPKDGLRKRMRFTEEKLDLECTQGEFKKVIFDRADGSLELQLEDSTGNVKSAAITLRGLEKGEYKLSYGNSSKRSPSDGTLVVNVAMSEARRVRIEPLRATKS
;
A
#
# COMPACT_ATOMS: atom_id res chain seq x y z
N MET A 1 -52.65 -13.36 -2.76
CA MET A 1 -51.37 -14.02 -2.51
C MET A 1 -50.48 -13.91 -3.76
N LYS A 2 -49.65 -12.89 -3.89
CA LYS A 2 -48.69 -12.77 -4.98
C LYS A 2 -47.42 -13.49 -4.53
N ARG A 3 -47.04 -14.54 -5.23
CA ARG A 3 -45.82 -15.31 -5.01
C ARG A 3 -44.62 -14.38 -5.31
N LYS A 4 -43.82 -14.06 -4.33
CA LYS A 4 -42.51 -13.37 -4.55
C LYS A 4 -41.60 -14.39 -5.23
N LEU A 5 -41.26 -14.14 -6.48
CA LEU A 5 -40.23 -14.89 -7.19
C LEU A 5 -38.87 -14.64 -6.51
N SER A 6 -38.10 -15.68 -6.32
CA SER A 6 -36.75 -15.56 -5.76
C SER A 6 -35.79 -14.91 -6.79
N ARG A 7 -34.79 -14.20 -6.32
CA ARG A 7 -33.74 -13.54 -7.15
C ARG A 7 -33.15 -14.50 -8.20
N ARG A 8 -33.05 -15.77 -7.85
CA ARG A 8 -32.54 -16.83 -8.75
C ARG A 8 -33.48 -17.18 -9.89
N GLU A 9 -34.79 -17.03 -9.71
CA GLU A 9 -35.79 -17.24 -10.75
C GLU A 9 -35.93 -16.05 -11.70
N LEU A 10 -35.73 -14.83 -11.18
CA LEU A 10 -35.70 -13.62 -11.99
C LEU A 10 -34.53 -13.62 -12.96
N PHE A 11 -33.33 -13.98 -12.49
CA PHE A 11 -32.11 -14.03 -13.33
C PHE A 11 -32.13 -15.18 -14.35
N LYS A 12 -32.72 -16.32 -14.05
CA LYS A 12 -32.89 -17.40 -15.04
C LYS A 12 -33.76 -17.00 -16.21
N ASN A 13 -34.78 -16.20 -15.99
CA ASN A 13 -35.68 -15.74 -17.05
C ASN A 13 -35.11 -14.58 -17.88
N VAL A 14 -34.23 -13.77 -17.30
CA VAL A 14 -33.57 -12.65 -18.00
C VAL A 14 -32.37 -13.16 -18.83
N GLY A 15 -31.59 -14.11 -18.28
CA GLY A 15 -30.42 -14.66 -18.97
C GLY A 15 -30.74 -15.43 -20.25
N ALA A 16 -31.92 -16.09 -20.31
CA ALA A 16 -32.34 -16.86 -21.51
C ALA A 16 -32.82 -15.99 -22.67
N ALA A 17 -33.34 -14.80 -22.42
CA ALA A 17 -33.80 -13.87 -23.45
C ALA A 17 -32.71 -12.96 -24.00
N GLY A 18 -31.64 -12.68 -23.21
CA GLY A 18 -30.52 -11.80 -23.61
C GLY A 18 -29.46 -12.48 -24.50
N ALA A 19 -29.30 -13.79 -24.39
CA ALA A 19 -28.25 -14.51 -25.10
C ALA A 19 -28.52 -14.74 -26.59
N VAL A 20 -29.76 -14.58 -27.05
CA VAL A 20 -30.14 -14.88 -28.46
C VAL A 20 -29.99 -13.65 -29.38
N THR A 21 -29.85 -12.43 -28.84
CA THR A 21 -29.89 -11.20 -29.67
C THR A 21 -28.51 -10.54 -29.87
N LEU A 22 -27.44 -11.03 -29.25
CA LEU A 22 -26.11 -10.40 -29.33
C LEU A 22 -25.15 -11.08 -30.33
N LEU A 23 -25.58 -12.17 -31.01
CA LEU A 23 -24.68 -12.93 -31.90
C LEU A 23 -24.64 -12.45 -33.35
N ASN A 24 -25.36 -11.40 -33.74
CA ASN A 24 -25.38 -10.91 -35.13
C ASN A 24 -25.36 -9.38 -35.23
N VAL A 25 -24.27 -8.72 -34.85
CA VAL A 25 -24.02 -7.34 -35.30
C VAL A 25 -22.61 -7.24 -35.84
N PRO A 26 -22.41 -6.92 -37.09
CA PRO A 26 -21.08 -6.70 -37.68
C PRO A 26 -20.53 -5.34 -37.19
N LEU A 27 -19.24 -5.35 -36.82
CA LEU A 27 -18.43 -4.14 -36.56
C LEU A 27 -18.22 -3.40 -37.87
N GLY A 28 -19.03 -2.39 -38.09
CA GLY A 28 -18.88 -1.46 -39.21
C GLY A 28 -19.02 -0.04 -38.74
N ALA A 29 -17.95 0.72 -38.87
CA ALA A 29 -17.91 2.15 -38.58
C ALA A 29 -18.94 2.94 -39.38
N GLN A 30 -19.74 3.78 -38.74
CA GLN A 30 -20.31 4.97 -39.35
C GLN A 30 -20.53 6.09 -38.36
N GLN A 31 -19.94 7.21 -38.70
CA GLN A 31 -20.23 8.53 -38.10
C GLN A 31 -21.62 9.01 -38.52
N GLY A 32 -22.31 9.69 -37.64
CA GLY A 32 -23.39 10.60 -38.03
C GLY A 32 -24.66 10.55 -37.21
N GLY A 33 -24.90 11.55 -36.38
CA GLY A 33 -26.17 12.26 -36.23
C GLY A 33 -27.31 11.64 -35.38
N ASN A 34 -27.57 12.28 -34.28
CA ASN A 34 -28.87 12.50 -33.59
C ASN A 34 -29.83 11.34 -33.29
N GLY A 35 -30.11 11.15 -32.01
CA GLY A 35 -31.33 10.47 -31.55
C GLY A 35 -31.19 8.97 -31.33
N ARG A 36 -30.35 8.52 -30.33
CA ARG A 36 -30.42 7.15 -29.86
C ARG A 36 -31.72 6.95 -29.05
N GLN A 37 -32.68 6.31 -29.63
CA GLN A 37 -33.73 5.63 -28.87
C GLN A 37 -33.03 4.48 -28.11
N SER A 38 -33.11 4.52 -26.75
CA SER A 38 -32.67 3.42 -25.90
C SER A 38 -33.35 2.13 -26.31
N SER A 39 -32.66 0.99 -26.26
CA SER A 39 -33.26 -0.31 -26.58
C SER A 39 -34.45 -0.57 -25.66
N PRO A 40 -35.47 -1.34 -26.09
CA PRO A 40 -36.60 -1.69 -25.24
C PRO A 40 -36.18 -2.32 -23.91
N PHE A 41 -35.06 -3.03 -23.90
CA PHE A 41 -34.44 -3.63 -22.71
C PHE A 41 -33.88 -2.57 -21.76
N GLN A 42 -33.20 -1.57 -22.30
CA GLN A 42 -32.70 -0.45 -21.51
C GLN A 42 -33.83 0.39 -20.92
N GLN A 43 -34.92 0.56 -21.67
CA GLN A 43 -36.12 1.25 -21.17
C GLN A 43 -36.80 0.49 -20.06
N ILE A 44 -36.83 -0.85 -20.11
CA ILE A 44 -37.41 -1.69 -19.04
C ILE A 44 -36.54 -1.63 -17.78
N LEU A 45 -35.21 -1.70 -17.94
CA LEU A 45 -34.26 -1.56 -16.82
C LEU A 45 -34.39 -0.18 -16.20
N ASP A 46 -34.40 0.88 -16.99
CA ASP A 46 -34.51 2.25 -16.53
C ASP A 46 -35.82 2.52 -15.81
N HIS A 47 -36.93 1.89 -16.26
CA HIS A 47 -38.26 2.06 -15.64
C HIS A 47 -38.36 1.34 -14.31
N SER A 48 -37.96 0.07 -14.25
CA SER A 48 -37.91 -0.72 -13.01
C SER A 48 -37.00 -0.14 -11.96
N SER A 49 -35.88 0.41 -12.39
CA SER A 49 -34.92 1.06 -11.49
C SER A 49 -35.44 2.38 -10.93
N LYS A 50 -36.14 3.17 -11.74
CA LYS A 50 -36.77 4.42 -11.29
C LYS A 50 -37.90 4.17 -10.28
N GLU A 51 -38.72 3.15 -10.46
CA GLU A 51 -39.77 2.77 -9.51
C GLU A 51 -39.14 2.28 -8.19
N LEU A 52 -38.12 1.44 -8.22
CA LEU A 52 -37.40 0.97 -7.04
C LEU A 52 -36.69 2.10 -6.31
N LEU A 53 -36.08 3.03 -7.04
CA LEU A 53 -35.45 4.22 -6.48
C LEU A 53 -36.47 5.14 -5.83
N ALA A 54 -37.62 5.38 -6.46
CA ALA A 54 -38.67 6.19 -5.91
C ALA A 54 -39.30 5.58 -4.65
N GLU A 55 -39.50 4.24 -4.61
CA GLU A 55 -39.94 3.52 -3.43
C GLU A 55 -38.91 3.59 -2.30
N HIS A 56 -37.63 3.60 -2.62
CA HIS A 56 -36.54 3.76 -1.65
C HIS A 56 -36.45 5.19 -1.11
N GLU A 57 -36.55 6.18 -1.97
CA GLU A 57 -36.41 7.59 -1.60
C GLU A 57 -37.35 8.06 -0.51
N GLN A 58 -38.55 7.49 -0.42
CA GLN A 58 -39.55 7.85 0.61
C GLN A 58 -39.07 7.58 2.05
N TYR A 59 -38.11 6.67 2.22
CA TYR A 59 -37.54 6.31 3.53
C TYR A 59 -36.29 7.10 3.86
N LEU A 60 -35.73 7.85 2.91
CA LEU A 60 -34.51 8.60 3.12
C LEU A 60 -34.79 9.95 3.78
N VAL A 61 -33.99 10.25 4.78
CA VAL A 61 -33.96 11.55 5.43
C VAL A 61 -32.55 12.13 5.37
N LYS A 62 -32.42 13.46 5.39
CA LYS A 62 -31.14 14.12 5.18
C LYS A 62 -30.84 15.12 6.30
N ILE A 63 -29.62 15.05 6.82
CA ILE A 63 -28.98 16.11 7.59
C ILE A 63 -28.11 16.91 6.63
N GLN A 64 -28.37 18.21 6.50
CA GLN A 64 -27.60 19.09 5.64
C GLN A 64 -26.94 20.19 6.45
N THR A 65 -25.65 20.36 6.25
CA THR A 65 -24.87 21.45 6.81
C THR A 65 -24.30 22.35 5.71
N ALA A 66 -23.50 23.34 6.06
CA ALA A 66 -22.80 24.14 5.06
C ALA A 66 -21.74 23.33 4.30
N LYS A 67 -21.22 22.24 4.89
CA LYS A 67 -20.10 21.46 4.35
C LYS A 67 -20.47 20.08 3.81
N LEU A 68 -21.50 19.44 4.34
CA LEU A 68 -21.85 18.05 3.97
C LEU A 68 -23.34 17.79 3.88
N ILE A 69 -23.69 16.71 3.21
CA ILE A 69 -25.02 16.11 3.15
C ILE A 69 -24.87 14.66 3.60
N ALA A 70 -25.52 14.31 4.71
CA ALA A 70 -25.62 12.95 5.21
C ALA A 70 -27.04 12.42 4.97
N THR A 71 -27.19 11.25 4.36
CA THR A 71 -28.47 10.63 4.06
C THR A 71 -28.64 9.36 4.89
N PHE A 72 -29.78 9.21 5.52
CA PHE A 72 -30.10 8.07 6.39
C PHE A 72 -31.31 7.33 5.87
N ASP A 73 -31.31 6.01 6.00
CA ASP A 73 -32.45 5.14 5.73
C ASP A 73 -33.22 4.84 7.02
N ARG A 74 -34.42 5.36 7.11
CA ARG A 74 -35.31 5.19 8.30
C ARG A 74 -35.75 3.76 8.52
N ARG A 75 -35.72 2.90 7.52
CA ARG A 75 -36.12 1.50 7.65
C ARG A 75 -35.15 0.71 8.50
N TYR A 76 -33.87 1.04 8.33
CA TYR A 76 -32.75 0.33 8.95
C TYR A 76 -32.06 1.12 10.06
N GLY A 77 -32.25 2.43 10.12
CA GLY A 77 -31.53 3.27 11.06
C GLY A 77 -30.07 3.53 10.63
N SER A 78 -29.79 3.37 9.34
CA SER A 78 -28.41 3.40 8.84
C SER A 78 -28.08 4.70 8.12
N LEU A 79 -26.80 5.07 8.20
CA LEU A 79 -26.18 6.10 7.38
C LEU A 79 -25.87 5.51 6.00
N SER A 80 -26.58 5.94 4.97
CA SER A 80 -26.47 5.39 3.63
C SER A 80 -25.56 6.21 2.71
N SER A 81 -25.34 7.48 3.01
CA SER A 81 -24.54 8.37 2.16
C SER A 81 -23.95 9.53 2.95
N ILE A 82 -22.69 9.86 2.69
CA ILE A 82 -22.07 11.15 3.05
C ILE A 82 -21.42 11.72 1.80
N ARG A 83 -21.79 12.95 1.45
CA ARG A 83 -21.24 13.70 0.34
C ARG A 83 -20.74 15.06 0.82
N ARG A 84 -19.64 15.53 0.28
CA ARG A 84 -19.21 16.91 0.44
C ARG A 84 -20.17 17.81 -0.36
N LYS A 85 -20.69 18.87 0.27
CA LYS A 85 -21.48 19.85 -0.43
C LYS A 85 -20.58 20.65 -1.39
N ASN A 86 -21.02 20.83 -2.61
CA ASN A 86 -20.27 21.46 -3.70
C ASN A 86 -19.01 20.71 -4.17
N ASP A 87 -18.93 19.38 -3.93
CA ASP A 87 -17.95 18.53 -4.60
C ASP A 87 -18.37 18.35 -6.06
N GLU A 88 -17.51 18.71 -7.01
CA GLU A 88 -17.81 18.67 -8.45
C GLU A 88 -18.07 17.23 -8.93
N LEU A 89 -17.42 16.24 -8.34
CA LEU A 89 -17.60 14.82 -8.67
C LEU A 89 -18.81 14.21 -7.96
N GLY A 90 -19.29 14.84 -6.89
CA GLY A 90 -20.46 14.39 -6.13
C GLY A 90 -20.30 13.00 -5.52
N THR A 91 -19.05 12.59 -5.23
CA THR A 91 -18.72 11.25 -4.72
C THR A 91 -19.45 10.95 -3.42
N ASN A 92 -20.06 9.78 -3.33
CA ASN A 92 -20.52 9.23 -2.07
C ASN A 92 -19.37 8.51 -1.36
N TYR A 93 -19.08 8.90 -0.12
CA TYR A 93 -17.98 8.33 0.66
C TYR A 93 -18.40 7.14 1.51
N ILE A 94 -19.67 7.07 1.90
CA ILE A 94 -20.22 6.02 2.77
C ILE A 94 -21.36 5.30 2.03
N GLY A 95 -21.42 3.99 2.24
CA GLY A 95 -22.48 3.19 1.65
C GLY A 95 -22.21 2.80 0.20
N ASN A 96 -22.99 1.88 -0.25
CA ASN A 96 -22.89 1.28 -1.56
C ASN A 96 -24.05 1.76 -2.45
N GLU A 97 -24.16 3.08 -2.62
CA GLU A 97 -25.04 3.61 -3.66
C GLU A 97 -24.41 3.29 -5.01
N THR A 98 -24.68 2.13 -5.53
CA THR A 98 -24.42 1.88 -6.93
C THR A 98 -25.44 2.65 -7.74
N ASN A 99 -24.99 3.52 -8.60
CA ASN A 99 -25.81 4.07 -9.68
C ASN A 99 -26.14 2.97 -10.72
N THR A 100 -25.98 1.70 -10.35
CA THR A 100 -26.24 0.55 -11.22
C THR A 100 -27.68 0.12 -10.98
N PRO A 101 -28.53 0.21 -11.98
CA PRO A 101 -29.91 -0.25 -11.90
C PRO A 101 -29.98 -1.73 -11.51
N GLY A 102 -30.65 -2.06 -10.44
CA GLY A 102 -30.87 -3.42 -9.98
C GLY A 102 -30.03 -3.90 -8.79
N VAL A 103 -29.15 -3.07 -8.25
CA VAL A 103 -28.45 -3.40 -7.01
C VAL A 103 -29.36 -3.10 -5.82
N ASN A 104 -29.44 -4.08 -4.92
CA ASN A 104 -30.33 -4.00 -3.79
C ASN A 104 -29.89 -2.91 -2.81
N PRO A 105 -30.69 -1.87 -2.55
CA PRO A 105 -30.36 -0.82 -1.56
C PRO A 105 -30.13 -1.36 -0.14
N SER A 106 -30.47 -2.63 0.11
CA SER A 106 -30.27 -3.27 1.41
C SER A 106 -28.79 -3.43 1.81
N ASP A 107 -27.88 -3.30 0.87
CA ASP A 107 -26.44 -3.47 1.15
C ASP A 107 -25.81 -2.20 1.76
N SER A 108 -26.49 -1.07 1.80
CA SER A 108 -26.04 0.20 2.41
C SER A 108 -26.36 0.33 3.92
N ARG A 109 -26.96 -0.68 4.52
CA ARG A 109 -27.49 -0.63 5.90
C ARG A 109 -26.46 -0.74 7.03
N TRP A 110 -25.19 -0.92 6.73
CA TRP A 110 -24.20 -1.35 7.72
C TRP A 110 -23.77 -0.24 8.68
N THR A 111 -23.45 0.94 8.16
CA THR A 111 -22.97 2.04 9.03
C THR A 111 -24.10 2.61 9.85
N GLY A 112 -23.98 2.50 11.17
CA GLY A 112 -25.01 2.96 12.11
C GLY A 112 -26.17 1.98 12.35
N ASP A 113 -26.32 0.91 11.57
CA ASP A 113 -27.36 -0.11 11.79
C ASP A 113 -26.83 -1.34 12.52
N VAL A 114 -25.79 -1.96 11.97
CA VAL A 114 -25.31 -3.25 12.48
C VAL A 114 -24.10 -3.08 13.39
N VAL A 115 -24.34 -2.78 14.66
CA VAL A 115 -23.29 -2.71 15.68
C VAL A 115 -23.01 -4.11 16.23
N SER A 116 -21.74 -4.53 16.22
CA SER A 116 -21.33 -5.78 16.82
C SER A 116 -21.12 -5.59 18.31
N THR A 117 -21.98 -6.19 19.11
CA THR A 117 -21.91 -6.17 20.57
C THR A 117 -21.67 -7.59 21.10
N VAL A 118 -20.60 -7.79 21.85
CA VAL A 118 -20.36 -9.06 22.56
C VAL A 118 -20.33 -8.80 24.06
N TRP A 119 -21.20 -9.45 24.73
CA TRP A 119 -21.45 -9.21 26.16
C TRP A 119 -21.56 -10.48 26.98
N ARG A 120 -21.43 -10.36 28.32
CA ARG A 120 -21.72 -11.41 29.30
C ARG A 120 -22.17 -10.80 30.63
N LEU A 121 -22.84 -11.57 31.44
CA LEU A 121 -23.14 -11.20 32.81
C LEU A 121 -22.05 -11.68 33.77
N LEU A 122 -21.67 -10.85 34.72
CA LEU A 122 -20.67 -11.15 35.75
C LEU A 122 -21.37 -11.38 37.12
N GLY A 123 -20.80 -12.27 37.95
CA GLY A 123 -21.18 -12.44 39.37
C GLY A 123 -21.70 -13.83 39.76
N ASP A 124 -21.75 -14.09 41.08
CA ASP A 124 -22.31 -15.30 41.67
C ASP A 124 -23.76 -15.02 42.11
N TRP A 125 -24.69 -15.51 41.33
CA TRP A 125 -26.11 -15.23 41.45
C TRP A 125 -26.88 -16.21 42.33
N ARG A 126 -26.21 -16.87 43.24
CA ARG A 126 -26.84 -17.81 44.19
C ARG A 126 -27.94 -17.19 45.03
N ALA A 127 -28.03 -15.86 45.04
CA ALA A 127 -29.03 -15.12 45.83
C ALA A 127 -30.34 -14.79 45.11
N ALA A 128 -30.42 -14.97 43.78
CA ALA A 128 -31.61 -14.59 43.04
C ALA A 128 -32.68 -15.69 43.05
N LYS A 129 -33.51 -15.67 44.07
CA LYS A 129 -34.73 -16.47 44.18
C LYS A 129 -35.87 -16.05 43.22
N ILE A 130 -35.53 -15.26 42.19
CA ILE A 130 -36.54 -14.71 41.28
C ILE A 130 -36.23 -15.38 39.92
N GLY A 131 -36.91 -16.41 39.52
CA GLY A 131 -37.10 -16.92 38.12
C GLY A 131 -35.99 -16.67 37.03
N LEU A 132 -34.83 -16.30 37.45
CA LEU A 132 -33.68 -15.92 36.63
C LEU A 132 -32.77 -17.11 36.30
N HIS A 133 -33.27 -18.35 36.42
CA HIS A 133 -32.47 -19.54 36.21
C HIS A 133 -31.75 -19.58 34.88
N ASP A 134 -32.34 -18.97 33.81
CA ASP A 134 -31.76 -18.98 32.51
C ASP A 134 -30.68 -17.88 32.30
N ILE A 135 -30.77 -16.79 33.07
CA ILE A 135 -29.66 -15.82 33.17
C ILE A 135 -28.42 -16.45 33.79
N PHE A 136 -28.59 -17.37 34.69
CA PHE A 136 -27.48 -18.10 35.35
C PHE A 136 -26.72 -19.03 34.41
N LYS A 137 -27.40 -19.71 33.50
CA LYS A 137 -26.75 -20.53 32.48
C LYS A 137 -25.91 -19.69 31.52
N MET A 138 -26.13 -18.36 31.49
CA MET A 138 -25.46 -17.40 30.64
C MET A 138 -24.33 -16.64 31.34
N SER A 139 -24.27 -16.71 32.69
CA SER A 139 -23.23 -16.03 33.44
C SER A 139 -21.85 -16.56 33.09
N GLY A 140 -20.96 -15.65 32.67
CA GLY A 140 -19.61 -15.94 32.23
C GLY A 140 -19.44 -16.36 30.76
N GLU A 141 -20.49 -16.65 30.04
CA GLU A 141 -20.40 -16.93 28.60
C GLU A 141 -20.57 -15.67 27.75
N TRP A 142 -19.70 -15.53 26.74
CA TRP A 142 -19.78 -14.44 25.79
C TRP A 142 -20.92 -14.67 24.78
N ARG A 143 -21.78 -13.68 24.61
CA ARG A 143 -22.83 -13.64 23.60
C ARG A 143 -22.56 -12.55 22.62
N ARG A 144 -22.75 -12.83 21.34
CA ARG A 144 -22.67 -11.87 20.25
C ARG A 144 -24.04 -11.51 19.72
N GLU A 145 -24.28 -10.22 19.58
CA GLU A 145 -25.45 -9.65 18.96
C GLU A 145 -25.04 -8.67 17.89
N LEU A 146 -25.79 -8.65 16.80
CA LEU A 146 -25.70 -7.66 15.75
C LEU A 146 -27.02 -6.90 15.76
N SER A 147 -26.99 -5.63 16.08
CA SER A 147 -28.17 -4.83 16.35
C SER A 147 -29.21 -4.83 15.21
N GLY A 148 -28.76 -4.84 13.96
CA GLY A 148 -29.64 -4.83 12.80
C GLY A 148 -30.27 -6.16 12.43
N GLN A 149 -29.79 -7.28 12.99
CA GLN A 149 -30.30 -8.61 12.64
C GLN A 149 -31.39 -9.11 13.56
N SER A 150 -31.44 -8.63 14.77
CA SER A 150 -32.45 -9.07 15.76
C SER A 150 -33.86 -8.51 15.55
N GLY A 151 -34.08 -7.82 14.43
CA GLY A 151 -35.38 -7.55 13.82
C GLY A 151 -36.45 -6.74 14.58
N ASP A 152 -36.56 -6.87 15.89
CA ASP A 152 -37.84 -6.61 16.51
C ASP A 152 -37.91 -5.36 17.38
N ILE A 153 -36.78 -4.69 17.73
CA ILE A 153 -36.86 -3.55 18.66
C ILE A 153 -35.91 -2.45 18.25
N ARG A 154 -36.16 -1.97 17.04
CA ARG A 154 -35.50 -0.77 16.50
C ARG A 154 -36.48 0.38 16.52
N HIS A 155 -36.10 1.46 17.16
CA HIS A 155 -36.85 2.71 17.12
C HIS A 155 -36.00 3.73 16.36
N VAL A 156 -36.54 4.25 15.27
CA VAL A 156 -35.87 5.25 14.43
C VAL A 156 -36.69 6.53 14.45
N GLU A 157 -36.07 7.62 14.81
CA GLU A 157 -36.68 8.94 14.84
C GLU A 157 -35.79 9.96 14.07
N PHE A 158 -36.45 10.87 13.38
CA PHE A 158 -35.81 12.00 12.72
C PHE A 158 -36.63 13.26 12.94
N ARG A 159 -36.06 14.23 13.64
CA ARG A 159 -36.62 15.58 13.80
C ARG A 159 -35.49 16.57 14.13
N ASP A 160 -35.68 17.82 13.71
CA ASP A 160 -34.80 18.95 14.02
C ASP A 160 -33.33 18.72 13.67
N ASN A 161 -33.06 18.06 12.52
CA ASN A 161 -31.72 17.61 12.09
C ASN A 161 -31.03 16.62 13.05
N LEU A 162 -31.78 15.96 13.92
CA LEU A 162 -31.31 14.86 14.74
C LEU A 162 -31.87 13.55 14.19
N PHE A 163 -30.98 12.63 13.82
CA PHE A 163 -31.34 11.27 13.45
C PHE A 163 -30.96 10.33 14.60
N GLN A 164 -31.92 9.64 15.15
CA GLN A 164 -31.75 8.82 16.34
C GLN A 164 -32.21 7.40 16.09
N VAL A 165 -31.40 6.44 16.56
CA VAL A 165 -31.71 5.01 16.47
C VAL A 165 -31.48 4.40 17.85
N ARG A 166 -32.49 3.71 18.35
CA ARG A 166 -32.40 2.95 19.59
C ARG A 166 -32.62 1.48 19.35
N TYR A 167 -31.72 0.67 19.87
CA TYR A 167 -31.82 -0.78 19.90
C TYR A 167 -31.96 -1.23 21.35
N ASP A 168 -32.94 -2.06 21.62
CA ASP A 168 -32.98 -2.83 22.85
C ASP A 168 -32.41 -4.22 22.54
N GLY A 169 -31.35 -4.62 23.25
CA GLY A 169 -30.69 -5.90 23.07
C GLY A 169 -31.66 -7.09 23.11
N GLN A 170 -31.24 -8.19 22.56
CA GLN A 170 -32.03 -9.40 22.53
C GLN A 170 -32.47 -9.82 23.92
N SER A 171 -33.58 -10.55 24.03
CA SER A 171 -34.02 -11.12 25.29
C SER A 171 -32.91 -12.03 25.88
N ALA A 172 -32.50 -11.71 27.06
CA ALA A 172 -31.50 -12.50 27.79
C ALA A 172 -32.08 -13.84 28.29
N ASN A 173 -33.39 -13.97 28.30
CA ASN A 173 -34.08 -15.16 28.74
C ASN A 173 -35.51 -15.25 28.15
N GLU A 174 -36.19 -16.36 28.43
CA GLU A 174 -37.60 -16.59 28.04
C GLU A 174 -38.60 -15.59 28.63
N HIS A 175 -38.18 -14.80 29.65
CA HIS A 175 -39.03 -13.78 30.30
C HIS A 175 -38.88 -12.39 29.69
N GLY A 176 -38.12 -12.24 28.59
CA GLY A 176 -37.98 -10.97 27.85
C GLY A 176 -37.09 -9.92 28.53
N ILE A 177 -36.25 -10.33 29.50
CA ILE A 177 -35.26 -9.41 30.11
C ILE A 177 -34.22 -9.06 29.05
N ARG A 178 -34.09 -7.77 28.76
CA ARG A 178 -33.08 -7.24 27.81
C ARG A 178 -31.72 -7.16 28.47
N SER A 179 -30.66 -7.30 27.64
CA SER A 179 -29.26 -7.25 28.10
C SER A 179 -28.75 -5.82 28.21
N TYR A 180 -28.96 -5.05 27.18
CA TYR A 180 -28.52 -3.66 27.09
C TYR A 180 -29.51 -2.84 26.26
N ARG A 181 -29.39 -1.53 26.36
CA ARG A 181 -29.95 -0.59 25.41
C ARG A 181 -28.81 0.15 24.73
N LEU A 182 -28.87 0.24 23.41
CA LEU A 182 -27.92 1.01 22.60
C LEU A 182 -28.69 2.12 21.90
N GLU A 183 -28.28 3.36 22.16
CA GLU A 183 -28.84 4.53 21.47
C GLU A 183 -27.73 5.22 20.68
N MET A 184 -28.00 5.49 19.42
CA MET A 184 -27.10 6.21 18.54
C MET A 184 -27.81 7.43 17.99
N SER A 185 -27.12 8.56 17.97
CA SER A 185 -27.66 9.77 17.38
C SER A 185 -26.64 10.47 16.49
N PHE A 186 -27.15 10.96 15.37
CA PHE A 186 -26.37 11.74 14.40
C PHE A 186 -26.93 13.14 14.32
N HIS A 187 -26.08 14.14 14.50
CA HIS A 187 -26.48 15.53 14.44
C HIS A 187 -25.33 16.45 13.96
N PRO A 188 -25.65 17.62 13.40
CA PRO A 188 -24.62 18.54 12.97
C PRO A 188 -23.88 19.18 14.16
N ALA A 189 -22.55 19.33 14.02
CA ALA A 189 -21.74 20.13 14.93
C ALA A 189 -21.72 21.62 14.48
N GLU A 190 -21.24 22.49 15.36
CA GLU A 190 -21.10 23.93 15.07
C GLU A 190 -20.19 24.22 13.87
N ASP A 191 -19.17 23.40 13.66
CA ASP A 191 -18.23 23.50 12.54
C ASP A 191 -18.75 22.90 11.23
N HIS A 192 -20.03 22.48 11.23
CA HIS A 192 -20.71 21.86 10.10
C HIS A 192 -20.26 20.42 9.76
N SER A 193 -19.54 19.75 10.66
CA SER A 193 -19.30 18.31 10.61
C SER A 193 -20.51 17.52 11.12
N LEU A 194 -20.44 16.18 11.07
CA LEU A 194 -21.48 15.29 11.59
C LEU A 194 -20.96 14.57 12.82
N LEU A 195 -21.60 14.78 13.97
CA LEU A 195 -21.33 14.02 15.20
C LEU A 195 -22.14 12.73 15.21
N TRP A 196 -21.56 11.71 15.77
CA TRP A 196 -22.17 10.41 16.03
C TRP A 196 -21.99 10.08 17.50
N ASP A 197 -23.04 10.29 18.28
CA ASP A 197 -23.10 9.93 19.70
C ASP A 197 -23.63 8.52 19.87
N ILE A 198 -23.06 7.81 20.83
CA ILE A 198 -23.39 6.41 21.13
C ILE A 198 -23.50 6.28 22.65
N GLU A 199 -24.66 5.84 23.12
CA GLU A 199 -24.89 5.51 24.53
C GLU A 199 -25.21 4.02 24.65
N ILE A 200 -24.51 3.31 25.53
CA ILE A 200 -24.86 1.95 25.92
C ILE A 200 -25.26 1.92 27.39
N GLU A 201 -26.40 1.30 27.71
CA GLU A 201 -26.98 1.18 29.05
C GLU A 201 -27.12 -0.29 29.42
N ASN A 202 -26.70 -0.65 30.65
CA ASN A 202 -27.01 -1.94 31.22
C ASN A 202 -28.47 -1.94 31.77
N VAL A 203 -29.37 -2.60 31.07
CA VAL A 203 -30.78 -2.71 31.51
C VAL A 203 -31.09 -4.01 32.29
N THR A 204 -30.04 -4.79 32.62
CA THR A 204 -30.18 -5.99 33.44
C THR A 204 -30.12 -5.68 34.94
N PRO A 205 -30.64 -6.55 35.79
CA PRO A 205 -30.47 -6.42 37.25
C PRO A 205 -29.05 -6.80 37.75
N GLY A 206 -28.16 -7.21 36.82
CA GLY A 206 -26.81 -7.68 37.13
C GLY A 206 -25.72 -6.85 36.52
N VAL A 207 -24.48 -7.18 36.83
CA VAL A 207 -23.33 -6.52 36.24
C VAL A 207 -23.11 -7.02 34.83
N LEU A 208 -23.08 -6.13 33.86
CA LEU A 208 -22.89 -6.43 32.43
C LEU A 208 -21.42 -6.10 32.05
N GLU A 209 -20.71 -7.06 31.48
CA GLU A 209 -19.46 -6.79 30.77
C GLU A 209 -19.72 -6.79 29.27
N VAL A 210 -19.41 -5.67 28.61
CA VAL A 210 -19.38 -5.54 27.17
C VAL A 210 -17.95 -5.71 26.69
N GLY A 211 -17.66 -6.85 26.10
CA GLY A 211 -16.33 -7.25 25.67
C GLY A 211 -16.03 -6.95 24.20
N GLU A 212 -17.06 -6.57 23.45
CA GLU A 212 -16.91 -5.98 22.11
C GLU A 212 -17.98 -4.89 21.93
N LEU A 213 -17.50 -3.75 21.43
CA LEU A 213 -18.35 -2.71 20.88
C LEU A 213 -17.69 -2.26 19.59
N GLY A 214 -18.17 -2.83 18.48
CA GLY A 214 -17.59 -2.69 17.15
C GLY A 214 -18.58 -2.07 16.16
N PHE A 215 -18.13 -1.04 15.47
CA PHE A 215 -18.95 -0.26 14.54
C PHE A 215 -18.52 -0.56 13.11
N PRO A 216 -19.40 -1.13 12.29
CA PRO A 216 -19.17 -1.31 10.87
C PRO A 216 -19.04 0.04 10.18
N LEU A 217 -17.97 0.22 9.42
CA LEU A 217 -17.76 1.33 8.50
C LEU A 217 -17.87 0.79 7.09
N MET A 218 -19.03 0.95 6.48
CA MET A 218 -19.24 0.60 5.07
C MET A 218 -18.96 1.82 4.22
N VAL A 219 -17.81 1.81 3.56
CA VAL A 219 -17.43 2.85 2.61
C VAL A 219 -17.78 2.40 1.18
N ASN A 220 -17.82 3.34 0.25
CA ASN A 220 -18.15 3.07 -1.16
C ASN A 220 -16.94 2.45 -1.91
N ASP A 221 -16.38 1.38 -1.36
CA ASP A 221 -15.20 0.67 -1.87
C ASP A 221 -15.53 -0.70 -2.48
N ASP A 222 -16.79 -0.99 -2.77
CA ASP A 222 -17.18 -2.19 -3.48
C ASP A 222 -16.92 -2.06 -4.97
N TYR A 223 -15.87 -2.73 -5.42
CA TYR A 223 -15.48 -2.82 -6.84
C TYR A 223 -15.95 -4.10 -7.51
N ALA A 224 -16.63 -4.99 -6.76
CA ALA A 224 -16.96 -6.32 -7.23
C ALA A 224 -17.81 -6.33 -8.51
N GLU A 225 -18.73 -5.37 -8.59
CA GLU A 225 -19.59 -5.24 -9.79
C GLU A 225 -18.81 -4.85 -11.05
N LEU A 226 -17.64 -4.27 -10.85
CA LEU A 226 -16.75 -3.87 -11.95
C LEU A 226 -15.90 -5.03 -12.46
N TYR A 227 -15.82 -6.14 -11.70
CA TYR A 227 -15.12 -7.36 -12.11
C TYR A 227 -15.99 -8.36 -12.88
N TYR A 228 -17.31 -8.26 -12.81
CA TYR A 228 -18.19 -9.23 -13.42
C TYR A 228 -18.79 -8.71 -14.73
N GLU A 229 -18.74 -9.54 -15.76
CA GLU A 229 -19.51 -9.30 -16.97
C GLU A 229 -21.02 -9.45 -16.70
N PRO A 230 -21.88 -8.76 -17.47
CA PRO A 230 -23.29 -9.06 -17.48
C PRO A 230 -23.52 -10.54 -17.78
N GLY A 231 -23.93 -11.34 -16.79
CA GLY A 231 -24.06 -12.77 -16.90
C GLY A 231 -23.31 -13.58 -15.83
N GLY A 232 -22.53 -12.91 -14.95
CA GLY A 232 -21.95 -13.49 -13.73
C GLY A 232 -20.66 -14.29 -13.94
N GLN A 233 -20.00 -14.17 -15.09
CA GLN A 233 -18.63 -14.70 -15.24
C GLN A 233 -17.64 -13.68 -14.70
N SER A 234 -16.68 -14.14 -13.88
CA SER A 234 -15.61 -13.30 -13.36
C SER A 234 -14.73 -12.80 -14.51
N ALA A 235 -14.47 -11.50 -14.55
CA ALA A 235 -13.54 -10.91 -15.52
C ALA A 235 -12.12 -11.48 -15.40
N ILE A 236 -11.77 -12.03 -14.26
CA ILE A 236 -10.49 -12.67 -13.96
C ILE A 236 -10.38 -14.06 -14.59
N SER A 237 -11.50 -14.72 -14.89
CA SER A 237 -11.52 -16.12 -15.35
C SER A 237 -11.16 -16.33 -16.82
N THR A 238 -11.04 -15.26 -17.60
CA THR A 238 -10.71 -15.34 -19.03
C THR A 238 -9.64 -14.33 -19.41
N ILE A 239 -8.63 -14.79 -20.13
CA ILE A 239 -7.49 -13.99 -20.65
C ILE A 239 -7.95 -12.76 -21.46
N ASN A 240 -9.16 -12.81 -21.99
CA ASN A 240 -9.72 -11.76 -22.85
C ASN A 240 -10.35 -10.59 -22.09
N ASN A 241 -10.35 -10.60 -20.75
CA ASN A 241 -11.12 -9.65 -19.95
C ASN A 241 -10.34 -8.47 -19.38
N VAL A 242 -9.03 -8.36 -19.67
CA VAL A 242 -8.24 -7.17 -19.28
C VAL A 242 -8.83 -5.90 -19.92
N ASP A 243 -9.24 -5.98 -21.16
CA ASP A 243 -9.91 -4.86 -21.86
C ASP A 243 -11.23 -4.46 -21.19
N PHE A 244 -11.91 -5.39 -20.53
CA PHE A 244 -13.15 -5.12 -19.83
C PHE A 244 -12.91 -4.34 -18.54
N VAL A 245 -11.94 -4.74 -17.73
CA VAL A 245 -11.56 -4.04 -16.48
C VAL A 245 -11.02 -2.64 -16.80
N ARG A 246 -10.30 -2.49 -17.91
CA ARG A 246 -9.61 -1.27 -18.33
C ARG A 246 -10.44 -0.32 -19.17
N THR A 247 -11.74 -0.55 -19.37
CA THR A 247 -12.52 0.43 -20.14
C THR A 247 -12.41 1.81 -19.48
N PRO A 248 -12.17 2.88 -20.26
CA PRO A 248 -12.03 4.24 -19.71
C PRO A 248 -13.19 4.67 -18.83
N LEU A 249 -14.39 4.20 -19.13
CA LEU A 249 -15.59 4.47 -18.31
C LEU A 249 -15.48 3.85 -16.92
N ARG A 250 -15.00 2.59 -16.80
CA ARG A 250 -14.84 1.91 -15.51
C ARG A 250 -13.74 2.53 -14.69
N GLN A 251 -12.60 2.79 -15.30
CA GLN A 251 -11.50 3.47 -14.63
C GLN A 251 -11.91 4.85 -14.13
N LYS A 252 -12.72 5.56 -14.90
CA LYS A 252 -13.32 6.82 -14.46
C LYS A 252 -14.23 6.64 -13.25
N LEU A 253 -15.13 5.65 -13.27
CA LEU A 253 -16.03 5.34 -12.14
C LEU A 253 -15.23 5.00 -10.88
N ILE A 254 -14.17 4.19 -11.02
CA ILE A 254 -13.30 3.81 -9.90
C ILE A 254 -12.64 5.05 -9.29
N HIS A 255 -11.97 5.86 -10.09
CA HIS A 255 -11.14 6.94 -9.59
C HIS A 255 -11.95 8.15 -9.10
N GLU A 256 -13.12 8.39 -9.67
CA GLU A 256 -13.93 9.56 -9.37
C GLU A 256 -15.11 9.28 -8.43
N GLN A 257 -15.67 8.07 -8.45
CA GLN A 257 -16.91 7.75 -7.74
C GLN A 257 -16.75 6.71 -6.64
N LYS A 258 -15.71 5.88 -6.68
CA LYS A 258 -15.40 4.94 -5.60
C LYS A 258 -14.37 5.55 -4.65
N VAL A 259 -14.19 4.89 -3.50
CA VAL A 259 -13.26 5.33 -2.47
C VAL A 259 -12.37 4.19 -2.00
N ILE A 260 -11.27 4.56 -1.38
CA ILE A 260 -10.40 3.68 -0.59
C ILE A 260 -10.39 4.19 0.85
N VAL A 261 -10.25 3.28 1.80
CA VAL A 261 -10.16 3.61 3.22
C VAL A 261 -8.81 3.20 3.80
N HIS A 262 -8.23 4.06 4.61
CA HIS A 262 -7.05 3.79 5.41
C HIS A 262 -7.37 3.93 6.89
N HIS A 263 -7.03 2.93 7.69
CA HIS A 263 -7.25 2.93 9.13
C HIS A 263 -5.95 3.25 9.86
N PHE A 264 -6.01 4.24 10.75
CA PHE A 264 -4.93 4.59 11.66
C PHE A 264 -5.39 4.35 13.06
N ILE A 265 -5.09 3.18 13.60
CA ILE A 265 -5.57 2.72 14.89
C ILE A 265 -4.45 2.80 15.92
N GLY A 266 -4.66 3.61 16.93
CA GLY A 266 -3.66 3.84 17.99
C GLY A 266 -4.25 4.53 19.23
N GLY A 267 -5.48 4.24 19.60
CA GLY A 267 -6.13 4.88 20.75
C GLY A 267 -6.97 6.11 20.37
N HIS A 268 -6.84 7.20 21.14
CA HIS A 268 -7.66 8.42 20.93
C HIS A 268 -7.33 9.19 19.65
N SER A 269 -6.07 9.14 19.18
CA SER A 269 -5.69 9.79 17.92
C SER A 269 -5.88 8.88 16.70
N SER A 270 -6.74 7.88 16.83
CA SER A 270 -7.14 7.02 15.70
C SER A 270 -8.04 7.74 14.74
N TYR A 271 -7.98 7.36 13.49
CA TYR A 271 -8.93 7.79 12.47
C TYR A 271 -9.05 6.80 11.32
N ALA A 272 -10.19 6.82 10.66
CA ALA A 272 -10.36 6.24 9.33
C ALA A 272 -10.35 7.38 8.30
N LEU A 273 -9.50 7.26 7.30
CA LEU A 273 -9.37 8.20 6.17
C LEU A 273 -10.00 7.55 4.95
N VAL A 274 -11.07 8.16 4.45
CA VAL A 274 -11.79 7.74 3.24
C VAL A 274 -11.52 8.74 2.14
N GLN A 275 -11.00 8.30 1.01
CA GLN A 275 -10.61 9.18 -0.09
C GLN A 275 -10.82 8.52 -1.44
N ARG A 276 -10.93 9.31 -2.49
CA ARG A 276 -10.95 8.78 -3.87
C ARG A 276 -9.60 8.22 -4.25
N PRO A 277 -9.54 7.15 -5.06
CA PRO A 277 -8.27 6.69 -5.64
C PRO A 277 -7.55 7.75 -6.48
N LEU A 278 -8.30 8.72 -7.01
CA LEU A 278 -7.75 9.90 -7.71
C LEU A 278 -6.80 10.74 -6.85
N GLY A 279 -6.94 10.71 -5.52
CA GLY A 279 -6.04 11.38 -4.59
C GLY A 279 -6.27 12.89 -4.45
N ASP A 280 -7.36 13.40 -4.98
CA ASP A 280 -7.77 14.78 -4.80
C ASP A 280 -8.70 14.95 -3.59
N ALA A 281 -8.71 16.15 -3.04
CA ALA A 281 -9.67 16.52 -2.00
C ALA A 281 -11.13 16.51 -2.56
N PRO A 282 -12.14 16.40 -1.68
CA PRO A 282 -12.04 16.34 -0.23
C PRO A 282 -11.78 14.93 0.30
N PHE A 283 -11.22 14.84 1.50
CA PHE A 283 -11.02 13.60 2.25
C PHE A 283 -12.02 13.53 3.41
N LEU A 284 -12.67 12.39 3.59
CA LEU A 284 -13.56 12.17 4.73
C LEU A 284 -12.79 11.48 5.86
N LEU A 285 -12.86 12.03 7.06
CA LEU A 285 -12.34 11.43 8.29
C LEU A 285 -13.48 10.95 9.17
N LEU A 286 -13.27 9.81 9.83
CA LEU A 286 -13.99 9.38 11.01
C LEU A 286 -13.00 9.23 12.16
N HIS A 287 -13.19 9.95 13.24
CA HIS A 287 -12.28 9.90 14.40
C HIS A 287 -13.00 10.08 15.74
N PRO A 288 -12.42 9.59 16.86
CA PRO A 288 -12.91 9.84 18.22
C PRO A 288 -12.85 11.32 18.59
N THR A 289 -13.79 11.80 19.42
CA THR A 289 -13.82 13.18 19.89
C THR A 289 -13.84 13.34 21.41
N ASN A 290 -14.45 12.41 22.16
CA ASN A 290 -14.46 12.49 23.62
C ASN A 290 -13.38 11.60 24.26
N GLN A 291 -13.16 11.77 25.56
CA GLN A 291 -12.13 11.03 26.30
C GLN A 291 -12.45 9.54 26.51
N ASP A 292 -13.68 9.12 26.32
CA ASP A 292 -14.13 7.74 26.52
C ASP A 292 -14.02 6.91 25.23
N THR A 293 -13.83 7.57 24.09
CA THR A 293 -13.75 6.94 22.79
C THR A 293 -12.31 6.80 22.31
N SER A 294 -11.89 5.57 22.11
CA SER A 294 -10.60 5.23 21.49
C SER A 294 -10.75 3.96 20.69
N PHE A 295 -10.10 3.87 19.52
CA PHE A 295 -10.13 2.61 18.77
C PHE A 295 -8.94 1.73 19.18
N GLU A 296 -9.23 0.47 19.47
CA GLU A 296 -8.23 -0.54 19.84
C GLU A 296 -7.77 -1.35 18.64
N CYS A 297 -8.70 -1.66 17.73
CA CYS A 297 -8.41 -2.38 16.49
C CYS A 297 -9.42 -2.04 15.40
N SER A 298 -9.05 -2.36 14.17
CA SER A 298 -9.97 -2.52 13.06
C SER A 298 -9.78 -3.91 12.47
N TYR A 299 -10.86 -4.53 12.03
CA TYR A 299 -10.80 -5.85 11.42
C TYR A 299 -11.98 -6.05 10.47
N LYS A 300 -11.82 -6.95 9.50
CA LYS A 300 -12.94 -7.44 8.70
C LYS A 300 -13.57 -8.65 9.35
N ASP A 301 -14.87 -8.65 9.43
CA ASP A 301 -15.62 -9.78 9.94
C ASP A 301 -15.89 -10.79 8.84
N GLN A 302 -15.01 -11.78 8.71
CA GLN A 302 -15.12 -12.84 7.71
C GLN A 302 -16.06 -13.99 8.13
N ASP A 303 -16.38 -14.11 9.43
CA ASP A 303 -17.06 -15.30 10.00
C ASP A 303 -18.52 -15.08 10.36
N SER A 304 -19.10 -13.94 10.04
CA SER A 304 -20.41 -13.64 10.56
C SER A 304 -21.45 -13.48 9.46
N ALA A 305 -22.66 -13.29 9.91
CA ALA A 305 -23.81 -12.94 9.12
C ALA A 305 -23.68 -11.65 8.26
N PHE A 306 -22.56 -10.89 8.40
CA PHE A 306 -22.17 -9.92 7.41
C PHE A 306 -21.74 -10.60 6.09
N SER A 307 -21.46 -11.92 6.13
CA SER A 307 -20.87 -12.66 5.05
C SER A 307 -21.86 -13.36 4.11
N GLU A 308 -23.16 -13.18 4.23
CA GLU A 308 -24.10 -13.83 3.29
C GLU A 308 -23.81 -13.50 1.81
N HIS A 309 -22.91 -12.52 1.56
CA HIS A 309 -22.47 -12.15 0.22
C HIS A 309 -20.95 -11.92 0.14
N ALA A 310 -20.18 -12.26 1.16
CA ALA A 310 -18.77 -12.02 1.21
C ALA A 310 -17.99 -13.31 0.95
N GLU A 311 -17.60 -13.52 -0.27
CA GLU A 311 -16.41 -14.29 -0.55
C GLU A 311 -15.25 -13.54 0.12
N GLY A 312 -14.85 -13.93 1.32
CA GLY A 312 -13.69 -13.60 2.13
C GLY A 312 -13.13 -12.16 2.18
N TRP A 313 -13.41 -11.34 1.21
CA TRP A 313 -12.78 -10.06 0.91
C TRP A 313 -13.75 -8.88 0.90
N ARG A 314 -15.02 -9.16 1.02
CA ARG A 314 -16.12 -8.19 0.96
C ARG A 314 -16.83 -8.14 2.29
N GLY A 315 -16.70 -7.14 3.03
CA GLY A 315 -17.41 -6.93 4.29
C GLY A 315 -17.05 -5.57 4.86
N PRO A 316 -17.84 -5.03 5.78
CA PRO A 316 -17.52 -3.78 6.42
C PRO A 316 -16.24 -3.94 7.26
N ASP A 317 -15.44 -2.89 7.32
CA ASP A 317 -14.41 -2.76 8.32
C ASP A 317 -15.09 -2.49 9.67
N ILE A 318 -14.77 -3.29 10.68
CA ILE A 318 -15.26 -3.08 12.04
C ILE A 318 -14.24 -2.24 12.80
N LEU A 319 -14.64 -1.05 13.22
CA LEU A 319 -13.86 -0.21 14.14
C LEU A 319 -14.30 -0.53 15.57
N ALA A 320 -13.39 -1.08 16.38
CA ALA A 320 -13.72 -1.53 17.72
C ALA A 320 -13.20 -0.56 18.79
N ILE A 321 -14.13 -0.06 19.63
CA ILE A 321 -13.82 0.70 20.84
C ILE A 321 -13.42 -0.30 21.96
N HIS A 322 -14.16 -1.41 22.09
CA HIS A 322 -13.82 -2.53 22.95
C HIS A 322 -13.74 -3.80 22.11
N SER A 323 -12.77 -4.67 22.37
CA SER A 323 -12.51 -5.84 21.53
C SER A 323 -12.03 -7.09 22.28
N ARG A 324 -12.10 -7.09 23.62
CA ARG A 324 -11.58 -8.19 24.46
C ARG A 324 -12.23 -9.54 24.14
N ALA A 325 -13.56 -9.56 23.97
CA ALA A 325 -14.27 -10.80 23.69
C ALA A 325 -13.90 -11.37 22.32
N THR A 326 -13.75 -10.52 21.32
CA THR A 326 -13.36 -10.91 19.97
C THR A 326 -11.95 -11.46 19.95
N LYS A 327 -11.01 -10.81 20.63
CA LYS A 327 -9.65 -11.31 20.82
C LYS A 327 -9.63 -12.70 21.44
N ILE A 328 -10.38 -12.93 22.48
CA ILE A 328 -10.44 -14.23 23.16
C ILE A 328 -11.06 -15.30 22.26
N ARG A 329 -12.15 -14.97 21.57
CA ARG A 329 -12.88 -15.90 20.71
C ARG A 329 -12.06 -16.31 19.47
N ARG A 330 -11.38 -15.37 18.85
CA ARG A 330 -10.77 -15.59 17.53
C ARG A 330 -9.36 -16.15 17.57
N GLY A 331 -8.60 -15.93 18.63
CA GLY A 331 -7.26 -16.51 18.80
C GLY A 331 -6.32 -16.32 17.58
N TRP A 332 -6.47 -15.28 16.84
CA TRP A 332 -6.05 -15.13 15.45
C TRP A 332 -4.54 -15.12 15.22
N THR A 333 -4.14 -15.73 14.12
CA THR A 333 -2.79 -15.64 13.54
C THR A 333 -2.50 -14.24 12.99
N ARG A 334 -3.50 -13.56 12.42
CA ARG A 334 -3.45 -12.13 12.05
C ARG A 334 -3.97 -11.32 13.22
N ASN A 335 -3.10 -10.78 14.05
CA ASN A 335 -3.49 -10.14 15.29
C ASN A 335 -3.59 -8.60 15.15
N PRO A 336 -4.79 -8.02 14.93
CA PRO A 336 -4.96 -6.57 14.86
C PRO A 336 -4.87 -5.86 16.21
N TRP A 337 -4.73 -6.61 17.32
CA TRP A 337 -4.75 -6.07 18.70
C TRP A 337 -3.41 -5.56 19.20
N VAL A 338 -2.64 -4.90 18.34
CA VAL A 338 -1.35 -4.28 18.71
C VAL A 338 -1.49 -3.17 19.76
N ASN A 339 -2.68 -2.58 19.89
CA ASN A 339 -2.99 -1.54 20.88
C ASN A 339 -3.53 -2.07 22.21
N GLY A 340 -3.63 -3.40 22.34
CA GLY A 340 -4.33 -4.03 23.48
C GLY A 340 -5.80 -4.26 23.16
N HIS A 341 -6.53 -4.70 24.17
CA HIS A 341 -7.96 -4.96 24.09
C HIS A 341 -8.62 -4.73 25.46
N THR A 342 -9.76 -4.08 25.49
CA THR A 342 -10.51 -3.77 26.71
C THR A 342 -11.93 -4.31 26.64
N SER A 343 -12.61 -4.20 27.76
CA SER A 343 -14.06 -4.33 27.92
C SER A 343 -14.55 -3.22 28.84
N VAL A 344 -15.82 -2.84 28.74
CA VAL A 344 -16.47 -1.98 29.72
C VAL A 344 -17.38 -2.82 30.62
N VAL A 345 -17.33 -2.53 31.92
CA VAL A 345 -18.18 -3.20 32.92
C VAL A 345 -19.19 -2.18 33.45
N LEU A 346 -20.46 -2.47 33.27
CA LEU A 346 -21.58 -1.58 33.61
C LEU A 346 -22.40 -2.19 34.77
N GLN A 347 -22.61 -1.40 35.82
CA GLN A 347 -23.55 -1.73 36.92
C GLN A 347 -24.99 -1.66 36.40
N PRO A 348 -25.98 -2.27 37.08
CA PRO A 348 -27.40 -2.13 36.72
C PRO A 348 -27.81 -0.66 36.58
N GLY A 349 -28.34 -0.28 35.41
CA GLY A 349 -28.75 1.09 35.09
C GLY A 349 -27.59 2.04 34.72
N GLU A 350 -26.36 1.56 34.77
CA GLU A 350 -25.21 2.39 34.35
C GLU A 350 -25.16 2.57 32.86
N LYS A 351 -24.77 3.80 32.46
CA LYS A 351 -24.63 4.23 31.06
C LYS A 351 -23.19 4.59 30.75
N LYS A 352 -22.77 4.34 29.51
CA LYS A 352 -21.49 4.79 28.97
C LYS A 352 -21.69 5.46 27.63
N ASN A 353 -21.06 6.61 27.47
CA ASN A 353 -21.20 7.44 26.26
C ASN A 353 -19.89 7.47 25.47
N TYR A 354 -20.02 7.31 24.16
CA TYR A 354 -18.93 7.42 23.18
C TYR A 354 -19.33 8.43 22.12
N GLN A 355 -18.34 9.06 21.50
CA GLN A 355 -18.60 10.04 20.44
C GLN A 355 -17.54 9.97 19.36
N MET A 356 -17.98 9.96 18.12
CA MET A 356 -17.17 10.04 16.91
C MET A 356 -17.61 11.20 16.03
N ARG A 357 -16.77 11.60 15.09
CA ARG A 357 -17.06 12.69 14.16
C ARG A 357 -16.71 12.30 12.74
N PHE A 358 -17.63 12.56 11.80
CA PHE A 358 -17.35 12.62 10.37
C PHE A 358 -17.08 14.05 9.95
N VAL A 359 -15.93 14.30 9.34
CA VAL A 359 -15.52 15.62 8.89
C VAL A 359 -14.76 15.54 7.56
N PHE A 360 -15.01 16.50 6.67
CA PHE A 360 -14.23 16.64 5.45
C PHE A 360 -13.06 17.59 5.65
N VAL A 361 -11.88 17.16 5.17
CA VAL A 361 -10.66 17.97 5.12
C VAL A 361 -10.12 18.03 3.69
N ASP A 362 -9.32 19.06 3.40
CA ASP A 362 -8.90 19.38 2.03
C ASP A 362 -7.41 19.09 1.77
N SER A 363 -6.69 18.53 2.76
CA SER A 363 -5.30 18.10 2.60
C SER A 363 -4.89 17.08 3.66
N TYR A 364 -3.80 16.37 3.45
CA TYR A 364 -3.22 15.46 4.46
C TYR A 364 -2.68 16.21 5.69
N GLU A 365 -2.25 17.45 5.51
CA GLU A 365 -1.83 18.29 6.65
C GLU A 365 -3.03 18.68 7.52
N ALA A 366 -4.17 18.96 6.91
CA ALA A 366 -5.41 19.29 7.60
C ALA A 366 -5.94 18.14 8.48
N ILE A 367 -5.55 16.88 8.20
CA ILE A 367 -5.86 15.74 9.09
C ILE A 367 -5.25 15.95 10.48
N ARG A 368 -3.98 16.36 10.53
CA ARG A 368 -3.29 16.59 11.82
C ARG A 368 -3.90 17.75 12.58
N GLU A 369 -4.28 18.81 11.87
CA GLU A 369 -4.95 19.96 12.47
C GLU A 369 -6.33 19.58 13.01
N GLU A 370 -7.12 18.77 12.30
CA GLU A 370 -8.43 18.29 12.77
C GLU A 370 -8.29 17.46 14.05
N LEU A 371 -7.34 16.53 14.10
CA LEU A 371 -7.08 15.75 15.30
C LEU A 371 -6.65 16.65 16.47
N TYR A 372 -5.81 17.63 16.21
CA TYR A 372 -5.39 18.62 17.22
C TYR A 372 -6.58 19.44 17.73
N GLN A 373 -7.47 19.91 16.86
CA GLN A 373 -8.66 20.66 17.24
C GLN A 373 -9.63 19.82 18.08
N ALA A 374 -9.73 18.53 17.83
CA ALA A 374 -10.50 17.58 18.62
C ALA A 374 -9.83 17.24 19.99
N GLY A 375 -8.65 17.79 20.28
CA GLY A 375 -7.90 17.50 21.49
C GLY A 375 -7.09 16.20 21.46
N ASN A 376 -6.96 15.61 20.27
CA ASN A 376 -6.11 14.46 19.98
C ASN A 376 -4.72 14.90 19.52
N LEU A 377 -3.82 13.97 19.24
CA LEU A 377 -2.47 14.29 18.78
C LEU A 377 -2.43 14.42 17.25
N GLY A 378 -1.92 15.54 16.77
CA GLY A 378 -1.40 15.65 15.41
C GLY A 378 0.02 15.05 15.38
N ILE A 379 0.25 13.99 14.62
CA ILE A 379 1.49 13.20 14.66
C ILE A 379 2.23 13.29 13.34
N ARG A 380 3.53 13.59 13.38
CA ARG A 380 4.44 13.51 12.24
C ARG A 380 5.72 12.80 12.64
N VAL A 381 6.17 11.87 11.81
CA VAL A 381 7.36 11.05 12.04
C VAL A 381 8.34 11.20 10.89
N LEU A 382 9.62 11.39 11.19
CA LEU A 382 10.73 11.43 10.24
C LEU A 382 11.81 10.43 10.67
N PRO A 383 12.46 9.71 9.71
CA PRO A 383 12.11 9.66 8.30
C PRO A 383 10.96 8.68 8.00
N SER A 384 10.78 7.65 8.81
CA SER A 384 9.73 6.64 8.67
C SER A 384 9.54 5.85 9.97
N MET A 385 8.58 4.92 9.98
CA MET A 385 8.34 4.04 11.13
C MET A 385 8.96 2.64 10.97
N VAL A 386 9.59 2.33 9.81
CA VAL A 386 10.56 1.24 9.66
C VAL A 386 11.95 1.85 9.72
N VAL A 387 12.75 1.42 10.67
CA VAL A 387 14.01 2.08 11.01
C VAL A 387 15.13 1.09 11.28
N GLN A 388 16.31 1.42 10.82
CA GLN A 388 17.53 0.66 11.12
C GLN A 388 17.96 0.91 12.57
N GLU A 389 18.58 -0.09 13.18
CA GLU A 389 19.17 0.02 14.53
C GLU A 389 20.07 1.24 14.67
N ASP A 390 20.03 1.88 15.86
CA ASP A 390 20.85 3.02 16.21
C ASP A 390 20.76 4.24 15.26
N THR A 391 19.68 4.33 14.46
CA THR A 391 19.37 5.53 13.70
C THR A 391 18.34 6.41 14.43
N GLU A 392 18.38 7.70 14.14
CA GLU A 392 17.48 8.67 14.76
C GLU A 392 16.11 8.66 14.10
N VAL A 393 15.06 8.73 14.93
CA VAL A 393 13.68 8.94 14.53
C VAL A 393 13.14 10.16 15.26
N LEU A 394 12.69 11.12 14.49
CA LEU A 394 12.15 12.38 14.99
C LEU A 394 10.62 12.34 14.96
N VAL A 395 9.99 12.61 16.11
CA VAL A 395 8.54 12.61 16.24
C VAL A 395 8.08 13.98 16.69
N GLU A 396 7.22 14.61 15.91
CA GLU A 396 6.50 15.84 16.26
C GLU A 396 5.08 15.45 16.69
N LEU A 397 4.73 15.85 17.91
CA LEU A 397 3.42 15.65 18.52
C LEU A 397 2.81 17.02 18.78
N GLN A 398 1.81 17.40 18.01
CA GLN A 398 1.03 18.61 18.22
C GLN A 398 -0.15 18.28 19.13
N SER A 399 -0.27 18.98 20.27
CA SER A 399 -1.27 18.71 21.31
C SER A 399 -1.67 19.97 22.07
N LYS A 400 -2.97 20.10 22.36
CA LYS A 400 -3.49 21.12 23.27
C LYS A 400 -3.07 20.89 24.72
N SER A 401 -2.88 19.62 25.09
CA SER A 401 -2.48 19.20 26.43
C SER A 401 -1.01 18.81 26.48
N GLU A 402 -0.43 18.75 27.68
CA GLU A 402 0.92 18.18 27.83
C GLU A 402 0.90 16.67 27.57
N ILE A 403 2.03 16.17 27.09
CA ILE A 403 2.29 14.73 27.10
C ILE A 403 2.77 14.39 28.52
N ASP A 404 1.89 13.81 29.35
CA ASP A 404 2.18 13.58 30.76
C ASP A 404 3.23 12.49 30.95
N LYS A 405 3.08 11.40 30.20
CA LYS A 405 3.92 10.21 30.33
C LYS A 405 4.15 9.54 28.98
N ILE A 406 5.35 9.01 28.80
CA ILE A 406 5.70 8.09 27.74
C ILE A 406 5.94 6.72 28.38
N SER A 407 5.12 5.73 28.02
CA SER A 407 5.28 4.34 28.47
C SER A 407 5.84 3.50 27.33
N PHE A 408 6.83 2.67 27.62
CA PHE A 408 7.40 1.75 26.66
C PHE A 408 6.65 0.42 26.74
N LEU A 409 6.06 0.02 25.61
CA LEU A 409 5.35 -1.27 25.50
C LEU A 409 6.25 -2.38 24.97
N SER A 410 7.48 -2.04 24.62
CA SER A 410 8.53 -2.96 24.18
C SER A 410 9.91 -2.47 24.64
N ASP A 411 10.88 -3.36 24.67
CA ASP A 411 12.24 -3.10 25.10
C ASP A 411 13.09 -2.45 23.99
N ASN A 412 14.28 -1.97 24.41
CA ASN A 412 15.32 -1.43 23.52
C ASN A 412 14.88 -0.19 22.74
N ILE A 413 14.17 0.69 23.41
CA ILE A 413 13.78 2.04 22.97
C ILE A 413 14.54 3.06 23.80
N LYS A 414 15.20 4.01 23.15
CA LYS A 414 15.88 5.15 23.78
C LYS A 414 15.21 6.45 23.33
N VAL A 415 14.86 7.29 24.29
CA VAL A 415 14.49 8.69 24.06
C VAL A 415 15.76 9.52 24.25
N ALA A 416 16.37 9.95 23.15
CA ALA A 416 17.60 10.74 23.18
C ALA A 416 17.32 12.18 23.65
N SER A 417 16.18 12.74 23.25
CA SER A 417 15.72 14.04 23.73
C SER A 417 14.19 14.15 23.69
N ARG A 418 13.68 14.97 24.60
CA ARG A 418 12.28 15.44 24.61
C ARG A 418 12.28 16.94 24.84
N LYS A 419 11.70 17.69 23.91
CA LYS A 419 11.64 19.15 23.98
C LYS A 419 10.21 19.60 23.68
N ARG A 420 9.68 20.52 24.49
CA ARG A 420 8.42 21.21 24.21
C ARG A 420 8.69 22.58 23.60
N SER A 421 7.94 22.94 22.58
CA SER A 421 7.96 24.22 21.89
C SER A 421 6.53 24.63 21.56
N GLY A 422 5.92 25.51 22.35
CA GLY A 422 4.51 25.85 22.21
C GLY A 422 3.58 24.66 22.43
N ASP A 423 2.74 24.39 21.45
CA ASP A 423 1.83 23.25 21.40
C ASP A 423 2.45 21.95 20.87
N LYS A 424 3.75 21.97 20.53
CA LYS A 424 4.47 20.82 19.99
C LYS A 424 5.42 20.19 21.01
N THR A 425 5.37 18.89 21.11
CA THR A 425 6.38 18.07 21.79
C THR A 425 7.21 17.35 20.72
N LEU A 426 8.53 17.56 20.78
CA LEU A 426 9.50 16.97 19.86
C LEU A 426 10.26 15.86 20.57
N LEU A 427 10.25 14.68 19.98
CA LEU A 427 10.99 13.52 20.49
C LEU A 427 12.06 13.11 19.48
N ASN A 428 13.25 12.78 20.01
CA ASN A 428 14.26 12.07 19.26
C ASN A 428 14.39 10.67 19.84
N LEU A 429 14.05 9.65 19.02
CA LEU A 429 14.04 8.25 19.40
C LEU A 429 15.13 7.49 18.68
N SER A 430 15.61 6.41 19.28
CA SER A 430 16.37 5.37 18.57
C SER A 430 16.03 4.00 19.13
N PHE A 431 16.23 2.98 18.31
CA PHE A 431 15.81 1.61 18.61
C PHE A 431 16.97 0.64 18.44
N ARG A 432 16.91 -0.48 19.17
CA ARG A 432 17.83 -1.61 19.03
C ARG A 432 17.04 -2.90 19.03
N LYS A 433 17.64 -3.95 18.49
CA LYS A 433 17.07 -5.29 18.30
C LYS A 433 15.83 -5.27 17.44
N ARG A 434 15.87 -6.10 16.41
CA ARG A 434 14.78 -6.31 15.47
C ARG A 434 13.42 -6.47 16.14
N GLY A 435 12.39 -6.06 15.45
CA GLY A 435 11.00 -6.28 15.78
C GLY A 435 10.23 -5.00 16.09
N GLN A 436 8.97 -5.17 16.39
CA GLN A 436 8.09 -4.05 16.71
C GLN A 436 8.53 -3.34 17.99
N LYS A 437 8.52 -2.02 17.91
CA LYS A 437 8.80 -1.09 19.01
C LYS A 437 7.59 -0.21 19.21
N SER A 438 6.98 -0.28 20.35
CA SER A 438 5.75 0.44 20.63
C SER A 438 5.91 1.34 21.85
N ILE A 439 5.46 2.57 21.71
CA ILE A 439 5.38 3.54 22.81
C ILE A 439 3.93 3.98 22.99
N LYS A 440 3.54 4.20 24.24
CA LYS A 440 2.25 4.75 24.60
C LYS A 440 2.43 6.15 25.15
N LEU A 441 1.81 7.09 24.50
CA LEU A 441 1.78 8.50 24.88
C LEU A 441 0.53 8.75 25.71
N HIS A 442 0.68 9.31 26.91
CA HIS A 442 -0.43 9.72 27.77
C HIS A 442 -0.50 11.24 27.78
N TYR A 443 -1.71 11.79 27.60
CA TYR A 443 -1.93 13.23 27.49
C TYR A 443 -3.36 13.61 27.89
N GLY A 444 -3.53 14.85 28.30
CA GLY A 444 -4.82 15.37 28.69
C GLY A 444 -5.52 14.52 29.75
N ASP A 445 -6.84 14.52 29.78
CA ASP A 445 -7.68 13.89 30.81
C ASP A 445 -7.79 12.36 30.61
N GLY A 446 -6.65 11.64 30.71
CA GLY A 446 -6.60 10.18 30.58
C GLY A 446 -6.55 9.66 29.15
N ARG A 447 -6.39 10.53 28.15
CA ARG A 447 -6.21 10.13 26.76
C ARG A 447 -4.87 9.44 26.56
N TRP A 448 -4.84 8.57 25.58
CA TRP A 448 -3.62 7.88 25.21
C TRP A 448 -3.58 7.62 23.70
N THR A 449 -2.36 7.51 23.15
CA THR A 449 -2.13 7.11 21.76
C THR A 449 -0.88 6.26 21.67
N ASN A 450 -0.92 5.17 20.93
CA ASN A 450 0.22 4.33 20.66
C ASN A 450 0.88 4.70 19.34
N LEU A 451 2.21 4.65 19.31
CA LEU A 451 3.01 4.68 18.11
C LEU A 451 3.74 3.36 17.97
N HIS A 452 3.68 2.77 16.79
CA HIS A 452 4.30 1.50 16.48
C HIS A 452 5.37 1.71 15.42
N PHE A 453 6.60 1.33 15.75
CA PHE A 453 7.75 1.32 14.85
C PHE A 453 8.18 -0.13 14.60
N TYR A 454 8.94 -0.35 13.57
CA TYR A 454 9.60 -1.63 13.33
C TYR A 454 11.09 -1.42 13.16
N CYS A 455 11.89 -1.97 14.08
CA CYS A 455 13.34 -1.92 14.04
C CYS A 455 13.88 -3.07 13.20
N ILE A 456 14.82 -2.77 12.30
CA ILE A 456 15.55 -3.74 11.49
C ILE A 456 17.05 -3.62 11.75
N GLU A 457 17.79 -4.65 11.42
CA GLU A 457 19.25 -4.68 11.46
C GLU A 457 19.86 -3.73 10.42
N ASP A 458 21.18 -3.70 10.37
CA ASP A 458 21.90 -2.97 9.33
C ASP A 458 21.47 -3.43 7.93
N ILE A 459 21.06 -2.46 7.10
CA ILE A 459 20.47 -2.73 5.77
C ILE A 459 21.46 -3.42 4.85
N GLU A 460 22.73 -3.01 4.83
CA GLU A 460 23.79 -3.64 4.02
C GLU A 460 23.92 -5.12 4.38
N THR A 461 23.90 -5.43 5.68
CA THR A 461 23.94 -6.81 6.19
C THR A 461 22.73 -7.61 5.73
N LEU A 462 21.51 -7.06 5.80
CA LEU A 462 20.30 -7.73 5.35
C LEU A 462 20.31 -8.02 3.84
N LEU A 463 20.72 -7.05 3.02
CA LEU A 463 20.80 -7.23 1.57
C LEU A 463 21.82 -8.32 1.17
N LYS A 464 22.98 -8.35 1.83
CA LYS A 464 23.99 -9.41 1.61
C LYS A 464 23.49 -10.78 2.06
N ALA A 465 22.83 -10.84 3.22
CA ALA A 465 22.24 -12.08 3.73
C ALA A 465 21.14 -12.62 2.78
N ARG A 466 20.27 -11.73 2.24
CA ARG A 466 19.25 -12.11 1.27
C ARG A 466 19.85 -12.70 -0.01
N GLY A 467 20.86 -12.06 -0.59
CA GLY A 467 21.55 -12.59 -1.77
C GLY A 467 22.14 -13.99 -1.52
N LYS A 468 22.78 -14.20 -0.38
CA LYS A 468 23.30 -15.50 0.04
C LYS A 468 22.17 -16.54 0.18
N PHE A 469 21.08 -16.19 0.84
CA PHE A 469 19.94 -17.09 1.05
C PHE A 469 19.33 -17.56 -0.28
N ILE A 470 19.13 -16.63 -1.24
CA ILE A 470 18.63 -16.94 -2.58
C ILE A 470 19.49 -18.03 -3.24
N VAL A 471 20.81 -17.86 -3.25
CA VAL A 471 21.75 -18.83 -3.87
C VAL A 471 21.75 -20.17 -3.15
N GLU A 472 21.71 -20.18 -1.80
CA GLU A 472 21.85 -21.40 -1.01
C GLU A 472 20.53 -22.17 -0.82
N ARG A 473 19.36 -21.51 -0.97
CA ARG A 473 18.06 -22.08 -0.58
C ARG A 473 16.97 -22.03 -1.66
N GLU A 474 17.04 -21.10 -2.58
CA GLU A 474 16.02 -20.88 -3.60
C GLU A 474 16.50 -21.26 -5.00
N PHE A 475 17.80 -21.33 -5.24
CA PHE A 475 18.36 -21.89 -6.47
C PHE A 475 18.12 -23.39 -6.49
N TYR A 476 17.32 -23.84 -7.48
CA TYR A 476 16.78 -25.21 -7.51
C TYR A 476 17.64 -26.12 -8.37
N ASP A 477 18.32 -27.06 -7.70
CA ASP A 477 19.20 -28.03 -8.35
C ASP A 477 18.58 -29.43 -8.33
N ASN A 478 17.67 -29.68 -9.28
CA ASN A 478 17.06 -31.00 -9.48
C ASN A 478 16.94 -31.33 -10.99
N PRO A 479 17.86 -32.07 -11.58
CA PRO A 479 17.83 -32.41 -13.02
C PRO A 479 16.64 -33.31 -13.42
N GLU A 480 16.00 -33.98 -12.47
CA GLU A 480 14.84 -34.86 -12.70
C GLU A 480 13.50 -34.13 -12.60
N ASP A 481 13.51 -32.80 -12.42
CA ASP A 481 12.26 -32.02 -12.35
C ASP A 481 11.48 -32.11 -13.68
N PRO A 482 10.22 -32.61 -13.64
CA PRO A 482 9.45 -32.86 -14.85
C PRO A 482 9.02 -31.58 -15.58
N TYR A 483 9.14 -30.43 -14.93
CA TYR A 483 8.79 -29.11 -15.47
C TYR A 483 9.99 -28.30 -15.98
N HIS A 484 11.20 -28.87 -15.96
CA HIS A 484 12.46 -28.25 -16.40
C HIS A 484 12.85 -26.99 -15.59
N ARG A 485 12.49 -26.95 -14.28
CA ARG A 485 12.88 -25.86 -13.36
C ARG A 485 14.27 -26.03 -12.77
N HIS A 486 15.01 -27.07 -13.16
CA HIS A 486 16.42 -27.25 -12.79
C HIS A 486 17.24 -26.02 -13.18
N HIS A 487 18.04 -25.51 -12.26
CA HIS A 487 18.74 -24.22 -12.34
C HIS A 487 17.82 -22.99 -12.38
N GLY A 488 16.52 -23.13 -12.11
CA GLY A 488 15.59 -22.04 -11.83
C GLY A 488 15.64 -21.58 -10.37
N PHE A 489 14.81 -20.63 -10.02
CA PHE A 489 14.63 -20.18 -8.65
C PHE A 489 13.23 -20.56 -8.19
N LEU A 490 13.12 -21.28 -7.08
CA LEU A 490 11.83 -21.63 -6.48
C LEU A 490 11.71 -21.00 -5.10
N PRO A 491 10.51 -20.59 -4.70
CA PRO A 491 10.28 -20.06 -3.37
C PRO A 491 10.66 -21.06 -2.27
N PHE A 492 11.11 -20.54 -1.15
CA PHE A 492 11.38 -21.32 0.03
C PHE A 492 10.14 -21.36 0.93
N ASP A 493 9.68 -22.56 1.32
CA ASP A 493 8.55 -22.73 2.24
C ASP A 493 9.05 -22.76 3.69
N HIS A 494 8.63 -21.76 4.46
CA HIS A 494 8.99 -21.58 5.86
C HIS A 494 8.53 -22.73 6.77
N ARG A 495 7.45 -23.44 6.41
CA ARG A 495 6.85 -24.50 7.23
C ARG A 495 7.67 -25.76 7.20
N VAL A 496 8.25 -26.08 6.05
CA VAL A 496 8.99 -27.34 5.83
C VAL A 496 10.49 -27.12 5.70
N GLY A 497 10.96 -25.89 5.53
CA GLY A 497 12.37 -25.55 5.45
C GLY A 497 13.07 -26.00 4.15
N SER A 498 12.33 -26.07 3.05
CA SER A 498 12.84 -26.49 1.73
C SER A 498 12.18 -25.69 0.60
N ALA A 499 12.65 -25.90 -0.63
CA ALA A 499 12.04 -25.33 -1.81
C ALA A 499 10.57 -25.75 -1.94
N TYR A 500 9.70 -24.81 -2.33
CA TYR A 500 8.29 -25.03 -2.58
C TYR A 500 8.11 -25.45 -4.04
N THR A 501 7.79 -26.73 -4.26
CA THR A 501 7.84 -27.31 -5.60
C THR A 501 6.49 -27.69 -6.18
N ASP A 502 5.42 -27.70 -5.37
CA ASP A 502 4.06 -28.07 -5.77
C ASP A 502 3.03 -27.17 -5.08
N SER A 503 2.09 -26.63 -5.85
CA SER A 503 0.99 -25.80 -5.34
C SER A 503 -0.28 -26.04 -6.14
N GLU A 504 -1.44 -25.83 -5.48
CA GLU A 504 -2.72 -25.71 -6.16
C GLU A 504 -2.81 -24.37 -6.94
N GLU A 505 -2.05 -23.38 -6.52
CA GLU A 505 -1.92 -22.08 -7.19
C GLU A 505 -0.64 -22.11 -8.04
N VAL A 506 -0.79 -22.28 -9.35
CA VAL A 506 0.34 -22.49 -10.29
C VAL A 506 1.34 -21.32 -10.27
N TRP A 507 0.87 -20.11 -10.11
CA TRP A 507 1.69 -18.90 -10.04
C TRP A 507 2.68 -18.91 -8.87
N GLU A 508 2.41 -19.65 -7.79
CA GLU A 508 3.29 -19.72 -6.62
C GLU A 508 4.58 -20.53 -6.85
N VAL A 509 4.61 -21.37 -7.89
CA VAL A 509 5.74 -22.30 -8.17
C VAL A 509 6.08 -22.33 -9.66
N GLY A 510 5.63 -21.34 -10.41
CA GLY A 510 5.59 -21.36 -11.87
C GLY A 510 6.93 -21.13 -12.56
N ASP A 511 7.94 -20.62 -11.87
CA ASP A 511 9.10 -19.97 -12.48
C ASP A 511 8.63 -18.89 -13.48
N SER A 512 7.99 -17.85 -12.93
CA SER A 512 7.30 -16.77 -13.62
C SER A 512 7.46 -15.45 -12.87
N ASP A 513 6.70 -14.43 -13.23
CA ASP A 513 6.74 -13.11 -12.59
C ASP A 513 6.55 -13.15 -11.07
N GLU A 514 5.59 -13.94 -10.58
CA GLU A 514 5.31 -14.01 -9.14
C GLU A 514 6.27 -14.90 -8.38
N ALA A 515 6.68 -16.00 -8.98
CA ALA A 515 7.57 -16.95 -8.32
C ALA A 515 8.63 -17.45 -9.29
N GLY A 516 9.87 -17.05 -9.09
CA GLY A 516 11.01 -17.47 -9.88
C GLY A 516 11.79 -16.35 -10.55
N PHE A 517 11.16 -15.25 -10.95
CA PHE A 517 11.85 -14.14 -11.63
C PHE A 517 12.29 -13.02 -10.69
N SER A 518 11.55 -12.75 -9.63
CA SER A 518 11.82 -11.61 -8.76
C SER A 518 13.11 -11.77 -7.95
N GLU A 519 13.42 -12.96 -7.51
CA GLU A 519 14.61 -13.29 -6.73
C GLU A 519 15.91 -13.13 -7.53
N PRO A 520 16.05 -13.70 -8.74
CA PRO A 520 17.23 -13.47 -9.57
C PRO A 520 17.32 -12.02 -10.06
N LEU A 521 16.21 -11.31 -10.23
CA LEU A 521 16.22 -9.88 -10.52
C LEU A 521 16.87 -9.07 -9.39
N PHE A 522 16.42 -9.30 -8.13
CA PHE A 522 17.07 -8.68 -6.98
C PHE A 522 18.55 -9.05 -6.89
N LEU A 523 18.87 -10.34 -7.06
CA LEU A 523 20.25 -10.81 -6.97
C LEU A 523 21.15 -10.14 -8.02
N ALA A 524 20.66 -9.98 -9.26
CA ALA A 524 21.38 -9.29 -10.33
C ALA A 524 21.59 -7.79 -10.00
N GLU A 525 20.56 -7.06 -9.61
CA GLU A 525 20.68 -5.65 -9.24
C GLU A 525 21.55 -5.46 -8.01
N LYS A 526 21.42 -6.31 -6.97
CA LYS A 526 22.25 -6.27 -5.77
C LYS A 526 23.75 -6.39 -6.09
N ASN A 527 24.11 -7.20 -7.10
CA ASN A 527 25.51 -7.37 -7.53
C ASN A 527 26.09 -6.15 -8.27
N LEU A 528 25.29 -5.17 -8.62
CA LEU A 528 25.79 -3.84 -9.04
C LEU A 528 26.32 -3.02 -7.87
N TYR A 529 25.91 -3.32 -6.64
CA TYR A 529 26.30 -2.62 -5.42
C TYR A 529 27.28 -3.43 -4.57
N PHE A 530 27.03 -4.74 -4.46
CA PHE A 530 27.82 -5.68 -3.67
C PHE A 530 28.18 -6.91 -4.53
N PRO A 531 29.10 -6.78 -5.49
CA PRO A 531 29.46 -7.83 -6.42
C PRO A 531 30.07 -9.05 -5.71
N ARG A 532 29.58 -10.23 -6.06
CA ARG A 532 30.10 -11.53 -5.63
C ARG A 532 30.14 -12.48 -6.83
N GLU A 533 31.31 -12.99 -7.13
CA GLU A 533 31.54 -13.86 -8.28
C GLU A 533 30.63 -15.09 -8.26
N GLU A 534 30.46 -15.74 -7.11
CA GLU A 534 29.61 -16.91 -6.92
C GLU A 534 28.14 -16.65 -7.27
N GLU A 535 27.62 -15.50 -6.88
CA GLU A 535 26.24 -15.10 -7.16
C GLU A 535 26.05 -14.77 -8.65
N VAL A 536 27.05 -14.17 -9.28
CA VAL A 536 27.04 -13.91 -10.73
C VAL A 536 27.11 -15.21 -11.52
N ASP A 537 27.90 -16.19 -11.09
CA ASP A 537 27.98 -17.52 -11.70
C ASP A 537 26.62 -18.24 -11.66
N VAL A 538 25.92 -18.18 -10.53
CA VAL A 538 24.56 -18.75 -10.38
C VAL A 538 23.58 -18.03 -11.31
N LEU A 539 23.63 -16.71 -11.39
CA LEU A 539 22.77 -15.93 -12.31
C LEU A 539 23.04 -16.28 -13.78
N GLU A 540 24.32 -16.40 -14.19
CA GLU A 540 24.63 -16.83 -15.56
C GLU A 540 24.21 -18.28 -15.82
N THR A 541 24.23 -19.15 -14.80
CA THR A 541 23.73 -20.52 -14.89
C THR A 541 22.23 -20.52 -15.09
N TYR A 542 21.48 -19.82 -14.25
CA TYR A 542 20.03 -19.63 -14.41
C TYR A 542 19.67 -19.12 -15.80
N VAL A 543 20.29 -18.01 -16.22
CA VAL A 543 19.98 -17.38 -17.52
C VAL A 543 20.21 -18.35 -18.67
N ASN A 544 21.33 -19.08 -18.70
CA ASN A 544 21.70 -19.91 -19.87
C ASN A 544 21.09 -21.30 -19.84
N ASP A 545 20.90 -21.90 -18.67
CA ASP A 545 20.51 -23.30 -18.54
C ASP A 545 19.02 -23.49 -18.22
N CYS A 546 18.32 -22.42 -17.70
CA CYS A 546 16.88 -22.45 -17.42
C CYS A 546 16.13 -21.37 -18.22
N LEU A 547 16.33 -20.08 -17.93
CA LEU A 547 15.53 -18.98 -18.46
C LEU A 547 15.55 -18.95 -20.01
N PHE A 548 16.72 -18.80 -20.62
CA PHE A 548 16.87 -18.69 -22.09
C PHE A 548 16.73 -20.02 -22.83
N LYS A 549 16.70 -21.13 -22.09
CA LYS A 549 16.57 -22.47 -22.69
C LYS A 549 15.13 -22.97 -22.70
N TYR A 550 14.37 -22.74 -21.62
CA TYR A 550 13.06 -23.35 -21.43
C TYR A 550 11.92 -22.33 -21.31
N ILE A 551 12.19 -21.12 -20.83
CA ILE A 551 11.16 -20.12 -20.55
C ILE A 551 11.05 -19.14 -21.70
N GLN A 552 12.17 -18.65 -22.21
CA GLN A 552 12.21 -17.65 -23.27
C GLN A 552 12.57 -18.28 -24.64
N ASN A 553 11.85 -17.93 -25.69
CA ASN A 553 12.18 -18.34 -27.05
C ASN A 553 13.46 -17.60 -27.51
N PRO A 554 14.54 -18.31 -27.88
CA PRO A 554 15.82 -17.67 -28.22
C PRO A 554 15.81 -16.90 -29.55
N THR A 555 14.75 -17.02 -30.36
CA THR A 555 14.62 -16.35 -31.66
C THR A 555 13.65 -15.16 -31.58
N THR A 556 12.48 -15.35 -30.98
CA THR A 556 11.43 -14.32 -30.88
C THR A 556 11.53 -13.49 -29.59
N PHE A 557 12.28 -13.96 -28.61
CA PHE A 557 12.39 -13.41 -27.26
C PHE A 557 11.06 -13.36 -26.48
N GLU A 558 10.03 -14.03 -26.97
CA GLU A 558 8.78 -14.22 -26.26
C GLU A 558 8.99 -15.10 -25.02
N VAL A 559 8.32 -14.73 -23.94
CA VAL A 559 8.42 -15.39 -22.63
C VAL A 559 7.12 -16.14 -22.34
N ARG A 560 7.19 -17.44 -22.09
CA ARG A 560 6.03 -18.26 -21.74
C ARG A 560 5.48 -17.89 -20.36
N ALA A 561 4.21 -18.23 -20.11
CA ALA A 561 3.54 -17.84 -18.88
C ALA A 561 4.11 -18.53 -17.62
N SER A 562 4.54 -19.77 -17.72
CA SER A 562 5.21 -20.49 -16.62
C SER A 562 5.84 -21.81 -17.10
N LEU A 563 6.71 -22.40 -16.28
CA LEU A 563 7.18 -23.78 -16.49
C LEU A 563 6.24 -24.79 -15.85
N TYR A 564 5.75 -24.49 -14.65
CA TYR A 564 4.83 -25.37 -13.92
C TYR A 564 3.39 -25.24 -14.44
N TRP A 565 2.63 -26.33 -14.40
CA TRP A 565 1.23 -26.39 -14.82
C TRP A 565 0.46 -27.51 -14.12
N LYS A 566 -0.87 -27.34 -13.99
CA LYS A 566 -1.81 -28.37 -13.51
C LYS A 566 -3.06 -28.41 -14.38
N GLU A 567 -3.51 -29.60 -14.75
CA GLU A 567 -4.67 -29.78 -15.65
C GLU A 567 -6.03 -29.46 -15.02
N ARG A 568 -6.14 -29.47 -13.70
CA ARG A 568 -7.38 -29.16 -12.98
C ARG A 568 -7.09 -28.52 -11.65
N LEU A 569 -7.61 -27.31 -11.48
CA LEU A 569 -7.63 -26.58 -10.22
C LEU A 569 -9.09 -26.25 -9.88
N PRO A 570 -9.82 -27.13 -9.12
CA PRO A 570 -11.25 -26.94 -8.87
C PRO A 570 -11.59 -25.70 -8.07
N SER A 571 -10.64 -25.13 -7.34
CA SER A 571 -10.81 -24.06 -6.39
C SER A 571 -10.07 -22.76 -6.73
N SER A 572 -9.22 -22.73 -7.75
CA SER A 572 -8.48 -21.51 -8.09
C SER A 572 -9.40 -20.49 -8.77
N PRO A 573 -9.49 -19.23 -8.27
CA PRO A 573 -10.19 -18.15 -8.94
C PRO A 573 -9.55 -17.76 -10.27
N TRP A 574 -8.28 -18.12 -10.50
CA TRP A 574 -7.49 -17.82 -11.69
C TRP A 574 -7.71 -18.83 -12.84
N GLY A 575 -8.60 -19.81 -12.63
CA GLY A 575 -8.98 -20.82 -13.63
C GLY A 575 -7.93 -21.91 -13.83
N ASN A 576 -8.17 -22.78 -14.82
CA ASN A 576 -7.26 -23.88 -15.13
C ASN A 576 -5.99 -23.34 -15.78
N TRP A 577 -4.85 -23.64 -15.18
CA TRP A 577 -3.53 -23.33 -15.72
C TRP A 577 -2.96 -24.59 -16.37
N THR A 578 -3.51 -24.91 -17.54
CA THR A 578 -3.13 -26.09 -18.32
C THR A 578 -1.73 -25.95 -18.91
N LYS A 579 -1.17 -27.08 -19.40
CA LYS A 579 0.11 -27.07 -20.10
C LYS A 579 0.13 -26.10 -21.28
N GLU A 580 -0.91 -26.10 -22.13
CA GLU A 580 -1.05 -25.19 -23.26
C GLU A 580 -1.01 -23.74 -22.81
N ARG A 581 -1.73 -23.40 -21.73
CA ARG A 581 -1.78 -22.03 -21.20
C ARG A 581 -0.44 -21.59 -20.61
N SER A 582 0.29 -22.51 -19.95
CA SER A 582 1.61 -22.22 -19.39
C SER A 582 2.68 -22.05 -20.45
N GLU A 583 2.57 -22.77 -21.60
CA GLU A 583 3.48 -22.67 -22.72
C GLU A 583 3.23 -21.43 -23.61
N ALA A 584 2.05 -20.84 -23.51
CA ALA A 584 1.70 -19.63 -24.25
C ALA A 584 2.39 -18.38 -23.69
N THR A 585 2.58 -17.35 -24.53
CA THR A 585 3.41 -16.16 -24.28
C THR A 585 2.59 -14.93 -23.93
N TRP A 586 1.40 -15.13 -23.40
CA TRP A 586 0.40 -14.09 -23.15
C TRP A 586 0.66 -13.22 -21.91
N ARG A 587 1.45 -13.71 -20.93
CA ARG A 587 1.64 -13.03 -19.64
C ARG A 587 2.72 -11.94 -19.76
N THR A 588 2.29 -10.73 -20.01
CA THR A 588 3.19 -9.59 -20.25
C THR A 588 4.10 -9.29 -19.07
N TYR A 589 3.66 -9.50 -17.84
CA TYR A 589 4.46 -9.35 -16.61
C TYR A 589 5.77 -10.17 -16.65
N ASN A 590 5.76 -11.32 -17.29
CA ASN A 590 6.92 -12.20 -17.39
C ASN A 590 8.09 -11.62 -18.22
N TYR A 591 7.87 -10.58 -19.02
CA TYR A 591 8.91 -10.04 -19.92
C TYR A 591 9.83 -9.04 -19.22
N VAL A 592 9.30 -8.29 -18.26
CA VAL A 592 10.02 -7.18 -17.63
C VAL A 592 11.21 -7.68 -16.81
N HIS A 593 11.03 -8.74 -16.03
CA HIS A 593 12.06 -9.29 -15.17
C HIS A 593 13.28 -9.82 -15.96
N PRO A 594 13.14 -10.70 -16.98
CA PRO A 594 14.26 -11.11 -17.82
C PRO A 594 14.99 -9.95 -18.47
N ALA A 595 14.25 -8.97 -19.02
CA ALA A 595 14.86 -7.78 -19.60
C ALA A 595 15.76 -7.06 -18.60
N ASN A 596 15.31 -6.92 -17.35
CA ASN A 596 16.03 -6.25 -16.28
C ASN A 596 17.20 -7.09 -15.73
N ILE A 597 17.03 -8.42 -15.64
CA ILE A 597 18.12 -9.34 -15.26
C ILE A 597 19.27 -9.24 -16.27
N TYR A 598 18.98 -9.32 -17.57
CA TYR A 598 20.00 -9.18 -18.61
C TYR A 598 20.69 -7.82 -18.55
N HIS A 599 19.93 -6.75 -18.36
CA HIS A 599 20.48 -5.41 -18.23
C HIS A 599 21.44 -5.28 -17.01
N ALA A 600 21.07 -5.87 -15.88
CA ALA A 600 21.94 -5.89 -14.71
C ALA A 600 23.23 -6.68 -14.98
N LEU A 601 23.15 -7.85 -15.63
CA LEU A 601 24.32 -8.64 -16.03
C LEU A 601 25.23 -7.87 -17.00
N TYR A 602 24.67 -7.16 -18.01
CA TYR A 602 25.43 -6.26 -18.84
C TYR A 602 26.26 -5.26 -17.99
N ARG A 603 25.60 -4.58 -17.06
CA ARG A 603 26.25 -3.58 -16.19
C ARG A 603 27.29 -4.21 -15.25
N ILE A 604 27.06 -5.41 -14.73
CA ILE A 604 28.03 -6.16 -13.93
C ILE A 604 29.27 -6.46 -14.78
N GLY A 605 29.09 -6.94 -16.00
CA GLY A 605 30.18 -7.20 -16.92
C GLY A 605 31.03 -5.96 -17.25
N LYS A 606 30.38 -4.83 -17.54
CA LYS A 606 31.05 -3.54 -17.84
C LYS A 606 31.78 -2.95 -16.62
N ARG A 607 31.21 -3.12 -15.41
CA ARG A 607 31.76 -2.52 -14.18
C ARG A 607 32.85 -3.36 -13.55
N TYR A 608 32.65 -4.68 -13.49
CA TYR A 608 33.47 -5.55 -12.66
C TYR A 608 34.17 -6.67 -13.45
N GLY A 609 33.72 -6.97 -14.68
CA GLY A 609 34.33 -8.02 -15.51
C GLY A 609 34.10 -9.43 -14.96
N LEU A 610 32.98 -9.67 -14.25
CA LEU A 610 32.71 -10.95 -13.56
C LEU A 610 31.99 -11.99 -14.43
N LEU A 611 31.64 -11.66 -15.66
CA LEU A 611 30.91 -12.58 -16.55
C LEU A 611 31.85 -13.65 -17.11
N LYS A 612 31.37 -14.89 -17.19
CA LYS A 612 32.14 -16.05 -17.68
C LYS A 612 31.53 -16.71 -18.92
N ARG A 613 30.22 -16.66 -19.09
CA ARG A 613 29.50 -17.41 -20.13
C ARG A 613 29.25 -16.60 -21.39
N ARG A 614 28.93 -15.29 -21.25
CA ARG A 614 28.66 -14.39 -22.36
C ARG A 614 29.39 -13.06 -22.19
N LYS A 615 29.57 -12.32 -23.27
CA LYS A 615 30.04 -10.93 -23.20
C LYS A 615 28.92 -10.02 -22.65
N ALA A 616 29.31 -8.89 -22.07
CA ALA A 616 28.37 -7.92 -21.57
C ALA A 616 27.37 -7.45 -22.64
N GLU A 617 27.89 -7.18 -23.83
CA GLU A 617 27.09 -6.70 -24.97
C GLU A 617 26.02 -7.71 -25.41
N ASP A 618 26.27 -9.02 -25.26
CA ASP A 618 25.29 -10.06 -25.57
C ASP A 618 24.08 -9.96 -24.61
N TYR A 619 24.31 -9.73 -23.32
CA TYR A 619 23.24 -9.51 -22.35
C TYR A 619 22.45 -8.23 -22.63
N LEU A 620 23.08 -7.14 -23.08
CA LEU A 620 22.35 -5.93 -23.48
C LEU A 620 21.48 -6.18 -24.73
N ARG A 621 21.96 -7.00 -25.69
CA ARG A 621 21.12 -7.41 -26.84
C ARG A 621 19.93 -8.25 -26.40
N MET A 622 20.13 -9.21 -25.49
CA MET A 622 19.03 -9.99 -24.93
C MET A 622 18.01 -9.11 -24.21
N SER A 623 18.47 -8.14 -23.44
CA SER A 623 17.62 -7.14 -22.77
C SER A 623 16.80 -6.33 -23.79
N TYR A 624 17.45 -5.78 -24.81
CA TYR A 624 16.80 -5.03 -25.88
C TYR A 624 15.71 -5.84 -26.59
N HIS A 625 16.03 -7.05 -27.05
CA HIS A 625 15.07 -7.89 -27.77
C HIS A 625 13.90 -8.33 -26.90
N THR A 626 14.15 -8.56 -25.60
CA THR A 626 13.09 -8.87 -24.64
C THR A 626 12.17 -7.65 -24.41
N CYS A 627 12.71 -6.42 -24.35
CA CYS A 627 11.90 -5.20 -24.30
C CYS A 627 11.02 -5.07 -25.56
N ILE A 628 11.56 -5.30 -26.77
CA ILE A 628 10.76 -5.25 -28.00
C ILE A 628 9.66 -6.30 -27.97
N ALA A 629 9.98 -7.55 -27.58
CA ALA A 629 8.98 -8.59 -27.43
C ALA A 629 7.90 -8.23 -26.41
N TRP A 630 8.27 -7.61 -25.29
CA TRP A 630 7.34 -7.12 -24.28
C TRP A 630 6.34 -6.11 -24.85
N PHE A 631 6.78 -5.09 -25.56
CA PHE A 631 5.87 -4.10 -26.14
C PHE A 631 4.91 -4.70 -27.20
N HIS A 632 5.23 -5.87 -27.73
CA HIS A 632 4.39 -6.60 -28.70
C HIS A 632 3.64 -7.81 -28.10
N ALA A 633 3.83 -8.12 -26.82
CA ALA A 633 3.24 -9.28 -26.18
C ALA A 633 1.77 -9.07 -25.81
N GLY A 634 0.91 -10.00 -26.28
CA GLY A 634 -0.45 -10.17 -25.84
C GLY A 634 -1.36 -8.95 -25.85
N PRO A 635 -2.51 -9.03 -25.16
CA PRO A 635 -3.47 -7.92 -25.06
C PRO A 635 -3.00 -6.79 -24.13
N TRP A 636 -1.94 -7.02 -23.34
CA TRP A 636 -1.48 -6.11 -22.29
C TRP A 636 -0.24 -5.30 -22.66
N LYS A 637 0.10 -5.26 -23.90
CA LYS A 637 1.33 -4.62 -24.42
C LYS A 637 1.52 -3.13 -24.05
N HIS A 638 0.45 -2.44 -23.71
CA HIS A 638 0.47 -1.01 -23.35
C HIS A 638 0.00 -0.76 -21.92
N ILE A 639 0.09 -1.76 -21.07
CA ILE A 639 -0.18 -1.61 -19.65
C ILE A 639 1.10 -1.22 -18.92
N GLY A 640 1.01 -0.36 -17.92
CA GLY A 640 2.12 -0.12 -17.02
C GLY A 640 2.48 -1.39 -16.26
N MET A 641 3.77 -1.70 -16.22
CA MET A 641 4.34 -2.88 -15.58
C MET A 641 5.17 -2.51 -14.37
N MET A 642 5.20 -3.39 -13.38
CA MET A 642 6.19 -3.32 -12.31
C MET A 642 7.59 -3.29 -12.91
N GLU A 643 8.48 -2.44 -12.38
CA GLU A 643 9.88 -2.29 -12.84
C GLU A 643 10.03 -1.83 -14.31
N GLY A 644 8.94 -1.50 -14.97
CA GLY A 644 8.91 -1.11 -16.38
C GLY A 644 9.69 0.17 -16.67
N SER A 645 9.87 1.04 -15.68
CA SER A 645 10.69 2.24 -15.80
C SER A 645 12.15 1.97 -16.15
N ASN A 646 12.67 0.76 -15.87
CA ASN A 646 14.05 0.40 -16.20
C ASN A 646 14.33 0.39 -17.71
N ALA A 647 13.30 0.33 -18.56
CA ALA A 647 13.44 0.48 -20.00
C ALA A 647 14.16 1.80 -20.38
N ILE A 648 13.99 2.86 -19.59
CA ILE A 648 14.71 4.14 -19.75
C ILE A 648 16.22 3.91 -19.63
N HIS A 649 16.66 3.15 -18.63
CA HIS A 649 18.07 2.87 -18.43
C HIS A 649 18.65 1.92 -19.46
N ILE A 650 17.86 0.97 -19.94
CA ILE A 650 18.23 0.08 -21.05
C ILE A 650 18.45 0.93 -22.32
N LEU A 651 17.55 1.83 -22.62
CA LEU A 651 17.64 2.76 -23.74
C LEU A 651 18.91 3.64 -23.67
N GLU A 652 19.20 4.18 -22.48
CA GLU A 652 20.40 5.00 -22.28
C GLU A 652 21.71 4.20 -22.47
N ASP A 653 21.74 2.93 -22.04
CA ASP A 653 22.90 2.08 -22.22
C ASP A 653 23.08 1.63 -23.69
N ILE A 654 21.99 1.36 -24.41
CA ILE A 654 21.98 1.12 -25.87
C ILE A 654 22.57 2.32 -26.60
N LYS A 655 22.16 3.54 -26.24
CA LYS A 655 22.72 4.79 -26.78
C LYS A 655 24.20 4.91 -26.50
N ARG A 656 24.62 4.55 -25.29
CA ARG A 656 26.04 4.62 -24.87
C ARG A 656 26.94 3.65 -25.67
N GLU A 657 26.41 2.48 -26.02
CA GLU A 657 27.11 1.51 -26.89
C GLU A 657 27.10 1.92 -28.37
N GLY A 658 26.38 2.99 -28.72
CA GLY A 658 26.31 3.50 -30.10
C GLY A 658 25.41 2.70 -31.04
N TRP A 659 24.49 1.92 -30.50
CA TRP A 659 23.54 1.12 -31.28
C TRP A 659 22.34 1.97 -31.70
N GLN A 660 22.54 2.78 -32.71
CA GLN A 660 21.58 3.84 -33.09
C GLN A 660 20.25 3.30 -33.56
N GLN A 661 20.21 2.22 -34.34
CA GLN A 661 18.96 1.64 -34.83
C GLN A 661 18.14 1.04 -33.70
N GLU A 662 18.78 0.31 -32.81
CA GLU A 662 18.13 -0.30 -31.63
C GLU A 662 17.63 0.79 -30.66
N TYR A 663 18.39 1.87 -30.50
CA TYR A 663 17.98 3.04 -29.72
C TYR A 663 16.71 3.68 -30.27
N GLU A 664 16.68 3.98 -31.60
CA GLU A 664 15.51 4.60 -32.21
C GLU A 664 14.26 3.70 -32.16
N THR A 665 14.44 2.39 -32.37
CA THR A 665 13.34 1.42 -32.29
C THR A 665 12.77 1.35 -30.87
N LEU A 666 13.60 1.17 -29.86
CA LEU A 666 13.12 1.09 -28.46
C LEU A 666 12.49 2.41 -28.01
N LEU A 667 13.08 3.56 -28.38
CA LEU A 667 12.52 4.88 -28.07
C LEU A 667 11.12 5.05 -28.66
N GLN A 668 10.90 4.56 -29.90
CA GLN A 668 9.59 4.62 -30.54
C GLN A 668 8.55 3.77 -29.80
N GLU A 669 8.89 2.52 -29.45
CA GLU A 669 8.00 1.64 -28.68
C GLU A 669 7.63 2.23 -27.31
N MET A 670 8.63 2.78 -26.61
CA MET A 670 8.41 3.47 -25.34
C MET A 670 7.51 4.70 -25.48
N LYS A 671 7.64 5.45 -26.58
CA LYS A 671 6.81 6.62 -26.85
C LYS A 671 5.38 6.22 -27.17
N GLU A 672 5.17 5.17 -27.95
CA GLU A 672 3.82 4.62 -28.20
C GLU A 672 3.12 4.17 -26.91
N CYS A 673 3.86 3.54 -26.03
CA CYS A 673 3.37 3.18 -24.68
C CYS A 673 3.01 4.43 -23.86
N ASP A 674 3.86 5.45 -23.84
CA ASP A 674 3.61 6.72 -23.17
C ASP A 674 2.38 7.43 -23.75
N ASP A 675 2.19 7.43 -25.07
CA ASP A 675 1.02 8.03 -25.71
C ASP A 675 -0.28 7.37 -25.25
N VAL A 676 -0.27 6.07 -24.99
CA VAL A 676 -1.41 5.36 -24.37
C VAL A 676 -1.63 5.87 -22.95
N PHE A 677 -0.59 5.97 -22.14
CA PHE A 677 -0.70 6.48 -20.77
C PHE A 677 -1.22 7.91 -20.70
N VAL A 678 -0.77 8.76 -21.62
CA VAL A 678 -1.23 10.16 -21.71
C VAL A 678 -2.69 10.26 -22.15
N SER A 679 -3.09 9.46 -23.12
CA SER A 679 -4.44 9.49 -23.69
C SER A 679 -5.50 8.86 -22.78
N ASP A 680 -5.13 7.87 -21.95
CA ASP A 680 -6.03 7.28 -20.97
C ASP A 680 -6.16 8.22 -19.75
N PRO A 681 -7.38 8.63 -19.34
CA PRO A 681 -7.57 9.42 -18.12
C PRO A 681 -6.98 8.78 -16.86
N TYR A 682 -7.03 7.46 -16.76
CA TYR A 682 -6.63 6.68 -15.58
C TYR A 682 -5.87 5.40 -15.95
N PRO A 683 -4.62 5.48 -16.39
CA PRO A 683 -3.82 4.34 -16.86
C PRO A 683 -3.22 3.52 -15.70
N TYR A 684 -4.01 3.30 -14.64
CA TYR A 684 -3.50 2.79 -13.35
C TYR A 684 -3.94 1.37 -13.02
N SER A 685 -4.75 0.76 -13.86
CA SER A 685 -5.13 -0.64 -13.68
C SER A 685 -4.25 -1.57 -14.49
N SER A 686 -4.10 -2.77 -14.00
CA SER A 686 -3.48 -3.85 -14.72
C SER A 686 -4.40 -5.10 -14.65
N GLU A 687 -3.98 -6.16 -14.05
CA GLU A 687 -4.75 -7.37 -13.82
C GLU A 687 -5.91 -7.15 -12.83
N LEU A 688 -5.67 -6.30 -11.84
CA LEU A 688 -6.64 -5.88 -10.85
C LEU A 688 -7.03 -4.42 -11.06
N ILE A 689 -8.17 -4.03 -10.53
CA ILE A 689 -8.71 -2.68 -10.71
C ILE A 689 -7.81 -1.61 -10.07
N ILE A 690 -7.26 -1.89 -8.90
CA ILE A 690 -6.31 -1.01 -8.19
C ILE A 690 -5.20 -1.89 -7.59
N ASP A 691 -4.38 -2.48 -8.42
CA ASP A 691 -3.28 -3.33 -7.94
C ASP A 691 -1.96 -2.59 -7.77
N GLN A 692 -1.90 -1.34 -8.19
CA GLN A 692 -0.75 -0.46 -8.08
C GLN A 692 0.49 -0.89 -8.90
N THR A 693 0.38 -1.91 -9.72
CA THR A 693 1.49 -2.44 -10.52
C THR A 693 1.91 -1.47 -11.62
N ALA A 694 0.96 -0.77 -12.22
CA ALA A 694 1.19 0.11 -13.36
C ALA A 694 1.83 1.46 -13.02
N HIS A 695 1.66 1.96 -11.81
CA HIS A 695 1.84 3.37 -11.46
C HIS A 695 3.29 3.85 -11.58
N GLU A 696 4.24 3.01 -11.23
CA GLU A 696 5.66 3.32 -11.29
C GLU A 696 6.10 3.63 -12.73
N GLN A 697 5.79 2.76 -13.68
CA GLN A 697 6.14 2.97 -15.08
C GLN A 697 5.42 4.18 -15.67
N VAL A 698 4.13 4.36 -15.40
CA VAL A 698 3.37 5.54 -15.84
C VAL A 698 4.03 6.83 -15.36
N TYR A 699 4.46 6.89 -14.09
CA TYR A 699 5.16 8.05 -13.55
C TYR A 699 6.46 8.34 -14.30
N PHE A 700 7.34 7.33 -14.44
CA PHE A 700 8.67 7.56 -15.02
C PHE A 700 8.62 7.80 -16.54
N PHE A 701 7.70 7.16 -17.28
CA PHE A 701 7.56 7.40 -18.72
C PHE A 701 7.02 8.81 -18.98
N THR A 702 5.93 9.21 -18.33
CA THR A 702 5.37 10.56 -18.48
C THR A 702 6.36 11.65 -18.05
N ARG A 703 7.21 11.38 -17.04
CA ARG A 703 8.31 12.26 -16.66
C ARG A 703 9.39 12.32 -17.75
N TYR A 704 9.79 11.20 -18.32
CA TYR A 704 10.84 11.10 -19.35
C TYR A 704 10.43 11.81 -20.64
N PHE A 705 9.19 11.63 -21.08
CA PHE A 705 8.66 12.26 -22.28
C PHE A 705 8.12 13.68 -22.07
N GLY A 706 8.04 14.15 -20.83
CA GLY A 706 7.74 15.55 -20.50
C GLY A 706 6.27 15.87 -20.29
N ASP A 707 5.38 14.89 -20.15
CA ASP A 707 3.98 15.14 -19.82
C ASP A 707 3.78 15.45 -18.33
N GLN A 708 3.90 16.74 -18.01
CA GLN A 708 3.84 17.23 -16.63
C GLN A 708 2.45 17.07 -15.99
N GLU A 709 1.37 17.18 -16.75
CA GLU A 709 0.00 17.08 -16.21
C GLU A 709 -0.30 15.65 -15.77
N LYS A 710 -0.06 14.67 -16.65
CA LYS A 710 -0.24 13.25 -16.33
C LYS A 710 0.69 12.83 -15.20
N ASN A 711 1.92 13.27 -15.22
CA ASN A 711 2.89 13.01 -14.18
C ASN A 711 2.42 13.51 -12.81
N ARG A 712 1.98 14.77 -12.72
CA ARG A 712 1.41 15.35 -11.49
C ARG A 712 0.17 14.60 -11.00
N LYS A 713 -0.73 14.21 -11.90
CA LYS A 713 -1.91 13.39 -11.58
C LYS A 713 -1.51 12.03 -11.02
N THR A 714 -0.51 11.40 -11.60
CA THR A 714 0.03 10.12 -11.11
C THR A 714 0.58 10.24 -9.68
N VAL A 715 1.28 11.32 -9.36
CA VAL A 715 1.75 11.59 -8.00
C VAL A 715 0.58 11.70 -7.01
N GLN A 716 -0.52 12.35 -7.38
CA GLN A 716 -1.71 12.44 -6.53
C GLN A 716 -2.33 11.06 -6.26
N VAL A 717 -2.49 10.25 -7.30
CA VAL A 717 -2.97 8.86 -7.19
C VAL A 717 -2.05 8.03 -6.28
N LEU A 718 -0.74 8.09 -6.48
CA LEU A 718 0.24 7.40 -5.63
C LEU A 718 0.13 7.82 -4.16
N LYS A 719 -0.07 9.11 -3.89
CA LYS A 719 -0.26 9.62 -2.53
C LYS A 719 -1.54 9.08 -1.89
N ALA A 720 -2.61 8.86 -2.66
CA ALA A 720 -3.86 8.30 -2.18
C ALA A 720 -3.74 6.84 -1.72
N LEU A 721 -2.88 6.09 -2.35
CA LEU A 721 -2.68 4.66 -2.04
C LEU A 721 -1.96 4.45 -0.70
N ARG A 722 -1.35 5.48 -0.16
CA ARG A 722 -0.66 5.46 1.12
C ARG A 722 -1.40 6.28 2.17
N GLY A 723 -1.70 5.63 3.29
CA GLY A 723 -2.16 6.35 4.47
C GLY A 723 -1.05 6.55 5.49
N GLY A 724 -0.81 7.42 6.26
CA GLY A 724 -0.04 7.96 7.36
C GLY A 724 0.92 7.07 8.18
N ASN A 725 0.75 7.09 9.50
CA ASN A 725 1.74 6.71 10.51
C ASN A 725 1.72 5.22 10.88
N GLN A 726 2.18 4.34 9.98
CA GLN A 726 2.29 2.91 10.23
C GLN A 726 3.56 2.35 9.61
N PRO A 727 4.16 1.30 10.18
CA PRO A 727 5.37 0.69 9.64
C PRO A 727 5.15 -0.15 8.38
N ALA A 728 3.93 -0.32 7.93
CA ALA A 728 3.57 -0.88 6.63
C ALA A 728 3.03 0.20 5.70
N TRP A 729 3.14 -0.02 4.40
CA TRP A 729 2.83 1.03 3.42
C TRP A 729 1.73 0.65 2.43
N PHE A 730 1.78 -0.55 1.91
CA PHE A 730 0.94 -0.96 0.81
C PHE A 730 -0.46 -1.34 1.26
N ARG A 731 -1.47 -0.86 0.54
CA ARG A 731 -2.82 -1.39 0.58
C ARG A 731 -3.09 -2.18 -0.69
N TYR A 732 -3.47 -3.42 -0.55
CA TYR A 732 -3.74 -4.29 -1.68
C TYR A 732 -4.99 -3.81 -2.42
N GLY A 733 -4.86 -3.44 -3.64
CA GLY A 733 -5.78 -2.98 -4.67
C GLY A 733 -7.25 -2.86 -4.33
N ASN A 734 -8.02 -3.80 -4.80
CA ASN A 734 -9.44 -3.94 -4.51
C ASN A 734 -9.72 -4.72 -3.22
N ASP A 735 -8.68 -5.10 -2.51
CA ASP A 735 -8.78 -5.92 -1.34
C ASP A 735 -9.24 -5.11 -0.14
N LYS A 736 -10.40 -5.49 0.40
CA LYS A 736 -10.94 -4.95 1.62
C LYS A 736 -10.30 -5.55 2.87
N ARG A 737 -9.07 -6.07 2.82
CA ARG A 737 -8.45 -6.70 3.99
C ARG A 737 -8.26 -5.76 5.17
N GLY A 738 -8.44 -4.44 4.97
CA GLY A 738 -8.27 -3.47 6.04
C GLY A 738 -6.82 -3.35 6.52
N ASP A 739 -5.95 -4.23 6.06
CA ASP A 739 -4.56 -4.35 6.48
C ASP A 739 -3.65 -3.58 5.54
N VAL A 740 -2.68 -2.91 6.11
CA VAL A 740 -1.59 -2.27 5.36
C VAL A 740 -0.39 -3.22 5.39
N CYS A 741 0.09 -3.63 4.25
CA CYS A 741 1.21 -4.56 4.11
C CYS A 741 2.42 -3.96 3.39
N CYS A 742 3.56 -4.63 3.47
CA CYS A 742 4.82 -4.22 2.88
C CYS A 742 5.11 -5.08 1.64
N TRP A 743 4.37 -4.89 0.57
CA TRP A 743 4.56 -5.62 -0.67
C TRP A 743 5.45 -4.84 -1.65
N TYR A 744 5.81 -5.43 -2.78
CA TYR A 744 6.72 -4.86 -3.78
C TYR A 744 6.30 -3.46 -4.24
N ASN A 745 5.01 -3.24 -4.44
CA ASN A 745 4.48 -1.94 -4.85
C ASN A 745 4.77 -0.81 -3.85
N ALA A 746 5.01 -1.13 -2.59
CA ALA A 746 5.38 -0.13 -1.59
C ALA A 746 6.69 0.59 -1.98
N SER A 747 7.72 -0.16 -2.38
CA SER A 747 9.00 0.42 -2.78
C SER A 747 8.98 0.98 -4.19
N LEU A 748 8.32 0.33 -5.16
CA LEU A 748 8.23 0.82 -6.54
C LEU A 748 7.52 2.18 -6.60
N ASN A 749 6.35 2.27 -5.96
CA ASN A 749 5.61 3.52 -5.89
C ASN A 749 6.28 4.54 -4.95
N GLY A 750 6.99 4.07 -3.93
CA GLY A 750 7.85 4.89 -3.08
C GLY A 750 8.98 5.55 -3.87
N MET A 751 9.60 4.84 -4.79
CA MET A 751 10.62 5.35 -5.71
C MET A 751 10.08 6.50 -6.57
N ALA A 752 8.87 6.34 -7.13
CA ALA A 752 8.20 7.38 -7.89
C ALA A 752 7.92 8.64 -7.05
N LEU A 753 7.41 8.45 -5.81
CA LEU A 753 7.15 9.56 -4.89
C LEU A 753 8.42 10.28 -4.44
N LEU A 754 9.53 9.57 -4.19
CA LEU A 754 10.82 10.20 -3.88
C LEU A 754 11.35 11.01 -5.05
N SER A 755 11.22 10.49 -6.29
CA SER A 755 11.54 11.24 -7.49
C SER A 755 10.70 12.51 -7.63
N ALA A 756 9.40 12.41 -7.36
CA ALA A 756 8.49 13.58 -7.37
C ALA A 756 8.87 14.63 -6.31
N PHE A 757 9.29 14.19 -5.12
CA PHE A 757 9.83 15.09 -4.09
C PHE A 757 11.09 15.79 -4.56
N GLU A 758 12.01 15.07 -5.20
CA GLU A 758 13.25 15.65 -5.71
C GLU A 758 13.01 16.77 -6.73
N ASP A 759 11.96 16.66 -7.52
CA ASP A 759 11.57 17.67 -8.51
C ASP A 759 10.79 18.84 -7.90
N SER A 760 9.88 18.57 -6.95
CA SER A 760 8.90 19.55 -6.45
C SER A 760 9.17 20.10 -5.05
N GLY A 761 9.91 19.38 -4.20
CA GLY A 761 10.03 19.65 -2.76
C GLY A 761 8.80 19.23 -1.93
N ASP A 762 7.86 18.47 -2.49
CA ASP A 762 6.63 18.02 -1.79
C ASP A 762 6.96 17.10 -0.61
N GLN A 763 6.86 17.64 0.60
CA GLN A 763 7.19 16.92 1.83
C GLN A 763 6.27 15.71 2.09
N ASP A 764 5.03 15.73 1.64
CA ASP A 764 4.11 14.60 1.77
C ASP A 764 4.51 13.46 0.83
N ALA A 765 4.95 13.78 -0.39
CA ALA A 765 5.54 12.80 -1.30
C ALA A 765 6.81 12.19 -0.71
N PHE A 766 7.67 13.00 -0.04
CA PHE A 766 8.85 12.48 0.65
C PHE A 766 8.49 11.49 1.74
N LEU A 767 7.61 11.88 2.68
CA LEU A 767 7.23 11.03 3.82
C LEU A 767 6.63 9.70 3.37
N LYS A 768 5.72 9.76 2.41
CA LYS A 768 5.06 8.56 1.85
C LYS A 768 6.03 7.72 1.03
N GLY A 769 6.84 8.34 0.20
CA GLY A 769 7.84 7.68 -0.62
C GLY A 769 8.91 6.97 0.21
N TYR A 770 9.49 7.67 1.18
CA TYR A 770 10.53 7.10 2.05
C TYR A 770 9.98 5.95 2.90
N ALA A 771 8.75 6.09 3.45
CA ALA A 771 8.10 5.03 4.18
C ALA A 771 7.83 3.80 3.31
N GLY A 772 7.43 4.00 2.05
CA GLY A 772 7.22 2.91 1.08
C GLY A 772 8.52 2.14 0.80
N VAL A 773 9.59 2.86 0.50
CA VAL A 773 10.90 2.26 0.24
C VAL A 773 11.44 1.49 1.44
N MET A 774 11.30 2.04 2.65
CA MET A 774 11.78 1.38 3.86
C MET A 774 10.92 0.19 4.30
N SER A 775 9.63 0.18 3.96
CA SER A 775 8.68 -0.83 4.46
C SER A 775 9.05 -2.25 4.04
N VAL A 776 9.55 -2.44 2.82
CA VAL A 776 9.90 -3.77 2.27
C VAL A 776 11.09 -4.42 2.98
N MET A 777 11.93 -3.62 3.64
CA MET A 777 13.06 -4.14 4.41
C MET A 777 12.64 -4.94 5.65
N ARG A 778 11.38 -4.79 6.12
CA ARG A 778 10.81 -5.65 7.15
C ARG A 778 10.73 -7.11 6.70
N ASN A 779 10.56 -7.33 5.40
CA ASN A 779 10.32 -8.64 4.82
C ASN A 779 11.60 -9.49 4.71
N VAL A 780 12.77 -8.93 5.03
CA VAL A 780 14.05 -9.66 5.05
C VAL A 780 14.44 -9.95 6.49
N LEU A 781 14.64 -11.23 6.82
CA LEU A 781 15.12 -11.68 8.14
C LEU A 781 16.65 -11.65 8.22
N PRO A 782 17.23 -11.71 9.43
CA PRO A 782 18.69 -11.66 9.62
C PRO A 782 19.47 -12.78 8.93
N ASP A 783 18.86 -13.93 8.72
CA ASP A 783 19.43 -15.06 7.99
C ASP A 783 19.28 -14.93 6.46
N GLY A 784 18.62 -13.89 5.98
CA GLY A 784 18.35 -13.62 4.59
C GLY A 784 17.04 -14.20 4.06
N MET A 785 16.29 -14.92 4.85
CA MET A 785 14.97 -15.40 4.45
C MET A 785 14.04 -14.20 4.17
N GLY A 786 13.31 -14.23 3.07
CA GLY A 786 12.39 -13.18 2.64
C GLY A 786 10.92 -13.55 2.83
N PHE A 787 10.04 -12.58 2.67
CA PHE A 787 8.60 -12.76 2.63
C PHE A 787 8.00 -11.88 1.54
N ASN A 788 6.97 -12.37 0.89
CA ASN A 788 6.22 -11.61 -0.10
C ASN A 788 5.67 -10.30 0.51
N TYR A 789 4.88 -10.43 1.56
CA TYR A 789 4.35 -9.28 2.29
C TYR A 789 4.22 -9.58 3.78
N PHE A 790 4.10 -8.51 4.58
CA PHE A 790 4.11 -8.58 6.02
C PHE A 790 3.03 -7.68 6.61
N ILE A 791 2.21 -8.19 7.52
CA ILE A 791 1.25 -7.36 8.25
C ILE A 791 1.92 -6.65 9.42
N CYS A 792 1.39 -5.48 9.81
CA CYS A 792 1.86 -4.67 10.96
C CYS A 792 1.73 -5.34 12.33
N THR A 793 1.81 -6.65 12.42
CA THR A 793 1.65 -7.41 13.65
C THR A 793 2.94 -8.12 14.01
N PRO A 794 3.46 -7.97 15.24
CA PRO A 794 4.72 -8.59 15.63
C PRO A 794 4.66 -10.10 15.55
N GLY A 795 5.66 -10.70 14.91
CA GLY A 795 5.84 -12.15 14.87
C GLY A 795 4.78 -12.91 14.09
N VAL A 796 3.92 -12.22 13.37
CA VAL A 796 2.92 -12.83 12.48
C VAL A 796 3.31 -12.57 11.04
N PHE A 797 3.54 -13.63 10.31
CA PHE A 797 3.74 -13.62 8.88
C PHE A 797 2.39 -13.76 8.20
N SER A 798 2.13 -12.92 7.22
CA SER A 798 0.87 -12.91 6.50
C SER A 798 1.03 -13.26 5.04
N SER A 799 2.21 -13.74 4.63
CA SER A 799 2.32 -14.36 3.34
C SER A 799 1.39 -15.58 3.29
N ASP A 800 0.56 -15.63 2.32
CA ASP A 800 -0.29 -16.76 1.99
C ASP A 800 -0.06 -17.05 0.51
N PRO A 801 0.73 -18.05 0.20
CA PRO A 801 1.40 -19.04 1.05
C PRO A 801 2.59 -18.47 1.86
N PRO A 802 3.02 -19.13 2.94
CA PRO A 802 4.14 -18.72 3.78
C PRO A 802 5.49 -19.06 3.10
N THR A 803 5.75 -18.46 1.96
CA THR A 803 6.88 -18.69 1.08
C THR A 803 7.60 -17.39 0.73
N THR A 804 8.78 -17.49 0.13
CA THR A 804 9.62 -16.34 -0.20
C THR A 804 9.32 -15.70 -1.55
N PHE A 805 8.32 -16.15 -2.29
CA PHE A 805 8.06 -15.67 -3.64
C PHE A 805 7.85 -14.14 -3.68
N GLU A 806 8.19 -13.53 -4.80
CA GLU A 806 7.97 -12.11 -5.14
C GLU A 806 8.64 -11.08 -4.20
N SER A 807 9.48 -11.52 -3.26
CA SER A 807 10.16 -10.59 -2.36
C SER A 807 11.23 -9.76 -3.07
N GLY A 808 11.79 -10.29 -4.15
CA GLY A 808 12.87 -9.68 -4.92
C GLY A 808 12.48 -8.37 -5.60
N THR A 809 11.29 -8.27 -6.15
CA THR A 809 10.75 -7.05 -6.80
C THR A 809 10.71 -5.87 -5.85
N GLY A 810 10.24 -6.08 -4.62
CA GLY A 810 10.25 -5.02 -3.60
C GLY A 810 11.66 -4.56 -3.22
N LEU A 811 12.58 -5.50 -3.10
CA LEU A 811 13.98 -5.20 -2.79
C LEU A 811 14.70 -4.55 -3.97
N TRP A 812 14.34 -4.88 -5.22
CA TRP A 812 14.82 -4.17 -6.40
C TRP A 812 14.43 -2.68 -6.34
N GLY A 813 13.16 -2.39 -6.04
CA GLY A 813 12.69 -1.01 -5.86
C GLY A 813 13.45 -0.27 -4.76
N PHE A 814 13.79 -0.95 -3.64
CA PHE A 814 14.67 -0.41 -2.61
C PHE A 814 16.05 -0.08 -3.17
N LEU A 815 16.72 -1.02 -3.85
CA LEU A 815 18.06 -0.82 -4.43
C LEU A 815 18.08 0.34 -5.41
N LYS A 816 17.05 0.52 -6.21
CA LYS A 816 16.95 1.64 -7.18
C LYS A 816 16.73 3.00 -6.52
N SER A 817 16.12 3.05 -5.35
CA SER A 817 15.72 4.30 -4.70
C SER A 817 16.48 4.68 -3.44
N ALA A 818 17.20 3.75 -2.80
CA ALA A 818 17.96 4.02 -1.57
C ALA A 818 18.95 5.16 -1.77
N LYS A 819 18.83 6.20 -0.93
CA LYS A 819 19.59 7.47 -1.00
C LYS A 819 19.63 8.11 0.38
N SER A 820 20.74 8.74 0.71
CA SER A 820 20.87 9.60 1.89
C SER A 820 20.34 10.99 1.56
N TYR A 821 19.30 11.45 2.28
CA TYR A 821 18.74 12.79 2.13
C TYR A 821 19.13 13.68 3.30
N ILE A 822 19.58 14.89 2.98
CA ILE A 822 19.84 15.95 3.94
C ILE A 822 18.75 17.01 3.74
N LEU A 823 17.83 17.07 4.71
CA LEU A 823 16.63 17.92 4.66
C LEU A 823 16.81 19.13 5.59
N ASN A 824 16.24 20.25 5.21
CA ASN A 824 16.00 21.37 6.11
C ASN A 824 14.52 21.37 6.52
N ASP A 825 14.22 20.74 7.66
CA ASP A 825 12.86 20.61 8.17
C ASP A 825 12.45 21.82 8.99
N LYS A 826 11.24 22.33 8.78
CA LYS A 826 10.72 23.54 9.44
C LYS A 826 10.70 23.42 10.98
N THR A 827 10.53 22.22 11.51
CA THR A 827 10.41 21.96 12.96
C THR A 827 11.73 21.50 13.56
N PHE A 828 12.45 20.62 12.87
CA PHE A 828 13.64 19.95 13.40
C PHE A 828 14.95 20.58 12.93
N GLY A 829 14.92 21.49 11.96
CA GLY A 829 16.12 22.03 11.33
C GLY A 829 16.76 21.05 10.37
N LEU A 830 18.10 20.94 10.40
CA LEU A 830 18.81 20.04 9.53
C LEU A 830 18.66 18.59 9.99
N VAL A 831 18.10 17.74 9.10
CA VAL A 831 17.79 16.33 9.37
C VAL A 831 18.44 15.43 8.33
N GLY A 832 19.05 14.35 8.78
CA GLY A 832 19.51 13.26 7.92
C GLY A 832 18.50 12.12 7.85
N CYS A 833 18.10 11.74 6.63
CA CYS A 833 17.28 10.54 6.37
C CYS A 833 18.12 9.52 5.59
N GLY A 834 18.32 8.31 6.15
CA GLY A 834 19.29 7.35 5.63
C GLY A 834 20.75 7.77 5.86
N CYS A 835 21.02 8.74 6.76
CA CYS A 835 22.35 9.19 7.13
C CYS A 835 22.34 9.85 8.49
N ARG A 836 23.55 9.94 9.09
CA ARG A 836 23.81 10.80 10.24
C ARG A 836 24.37 12.12 9.75
N VAL A 837 23.86 13.22 10.28
CA VAL A 837 24.27 14.58 9.94
C VAL A 837 24.81 15.30 11.18
N GLU A 838 25.96 15.98 11.02
CA GLU A 838 26.57 16.82 12.05
C GLU A 838 26.93 18.18 11.42
N THR A 839 26.82 19.26 12.19
CA THR A 839 27.18 20.59 11.72
C THR A 839 28.32 21.16 12.54
N THR A 840 29.27 21.79 11.87
CA THR A 840 30.35 22.56 12.50
C THR A 840 30.48 23.88 11.74
N GLY A 841 29.97 24.97 12.31
CA GLY A 841 29.82 26.24 11.59
C GLY A 841 28.90 26.10 10.38
N GLN A 842 29.42 26.39 9.18
CA GLN A 842 28.69 26.23 7.92
C GLN A 842 28.91 24.85 7.25
N ALA A 843 29.81 24.04 7.80
CA ALA A 843 30.14 22.73 7.26
C ALA A 843 29.11 21.67 7.76
N ILE A 844 28.55 20.89 6.81
CA ILE A 844 27.68 19.76 7.04
C ILE A 844 28.47 18.48 6.81
N THR A 845 28.62 17.68 7.85
CA THR A 845 29.22 16.36 7.78
C THR A 845 28.11 15.31 7.66
N VAL A 846 28.18 14.45 6.66
CA VAL A 846 27.21 13.38 6.38
C VAL A 846 27.90 12.03 6.42
N ILE A 847 27.35 11.10 7.19
CA ILE A 847 27.76 9.70 7.26
C ILE A 847 26.58 8.84 6.77
N PRO A 848 26.64 8.27 5.56
CA PRO A 848 25.56 7.47 5.00
C PRO A 848 25.22 6.24 5.86
N LYS A 849 23.93 5.93 5.93
CA LYS A 849 23.33 4.78 6.63
C LYS A 849 22.17 4.16 5.83
N ASP A 850 22.06 4.49 4.55
CA ASP A 850 21.00 4.01 3.64
C ASP A 850 21.23 2.57 3.15
N GLY A 851 22.28 1.90 3.61
CA GLY A 851 22.63 0.53 3.25
C GLY A 851 23.43 0.39 1.95
N LEU A 852 23.37 1.35 1.03
CA LEU A 852 24.13 1.33 -0.23
C LEU A 852 25.31 2.30 -0.21
N ARG A 853 25.14 3.45 0.41
CA ARG A 853 26.15 4.51 0.52
C ARG A 853 26.65 5.03 -0.85
N LYS A 854 25.74 4.96 -1.84
CA LYS A 854 26.04 5.30 -3.25
C LYS A 854 25.48 6.65 -3.67
N ARG A 855 24.40 7.08 -3.07
CA ARG A 855 23.66 8.27 -3.50
C ARG A 855 23.33 9.17 -2.32
N MET A 856 23.42 10.48 -2.57
CA MET A 856 23.18 11.49 -1.53
C MET A 856 22.57 12.74 -2.16
N ARG A 857 21.63 13.38 -1.46
CA ARG A 857 21.02 14.63 -1.89
C ARG A 857 20.96 15.64 -0.76
N PHE A 858 21.59 16.80 -0.99
CA PHE A 858 21.37 17.99 -0.20
C PHE A 858 20.18 18.74 -0.81
N THR A 859 19.04 18.69 -0.13
CA THR A 859 17.76 19.10 -0.75
C THR A 859 17.64 20.61 -0.92
N GLU A 860 18.16 21.40 0.01
CA GLU A 860 18.14 22.87 -0.06
C GLU A 860 19.04 23.38 -1.20
N GLU A 861 20.20 22.79 -1.34
CA GLU A 861 21.19 23.14 -2.37
C GLU A 861 20.87 22.49 -3.73
N LYS A 862 19.91 21.58 -3.79
CA LYS A 862 19.59 20.75 -4.95
C LYS A 862 20.82 20.02 -5.50
N LEU A 863 21.73 19.63 -4.63
CA LEU A 863 23.00 18.99 -4.96
C LEU A 863 22.87 17.48 -4.79
N ASP A 864 23.06 16.73 -5.89
CA ASP A 864 23.08 15.28 -5.93
C ASP A 864 24.49 14.74 -6.10
N LEU A 865 24.85 13.77 -5.28
CA LEU A 865 26.09 13.01 -5.38
C LEU A 865 25.76 11.54 -5.65
N GLU A 866 26.45 10.95 -6.63
CA GLU A 866 26.33 9.54 -6.96
C GLU A 866 27.71 8.92 -7.14
N CYS A 867 27.95 7.77 -6.49
CA CYS A 867 29.16 6.97 -6.64
C CYS A 867 28.78 5.62 -7.26
N THR A 868 29.01 5.43 -8.55
CA THR A 868 28.62 4.21 -9.26
C THR A 868 29.54 3.02 -8.95
N GLN A 869 30.80 3.29 -8.62
CA GLN A 869 31.79 2.30 -8.15
C GLN A 869 32.49 2.86 -6.90
N GLY A 870 32.61 2.05 -5.85
CA GLY A 870 32.99 2.50 -4.50
C GLY A 870 31.80 3.05 -3.69
N GLU A 871 32.02 3.43 -2.46
CA GLU A 871 31.02 3.95 -1.53
C GLU A 871 31.49 5.24 -0.87
N PHE A 872 30.54 6.11 -0.54
CA PHE A 872 30.79 7.24 0.36
C PHE A 872 30.90 6.72 1.79
N LYS A 873 32.06 6.91 2.40
CA LYS A 873 32.27 6.72 3.83
C LYS A 873 31.80 7.92 4.62
N LYS A 874 32.10 9.11 4.11
CA LYS A 874 31.81 10.39 4.73
C LYS A 874 31.83 11.48 3.66
N VAL A 875 30.95 12.44 3.74
CA VAL A 875 30.91 13.63 2.90
C VAL A 875 30.87 14.86 3.81
N ILE A 876 31.67 15.86 3.51
CA ILE A 876 31.63 17.16 4.15
C ILE A 876 31.32 18.18 3.07
N PHE A 877 30.28 18.95 3.25
CA PHE A 877 29.87 20.06 2.39
C PHE A 877 29.96 21.36 3.18
N ASP A 878 30.78 22.32 2.73
CA ASP A 878 30.86 23.64 3.35
C ASP A 878 29.99 24.65 2.60
N ARG A 879 28.92 25.11 3.25
CA ARG A 879 27.96 26.10 2.71
C ARG A 879 28.60 27.48 2.50
N ALA A 880 29.69 27.79 3.20
CA ALA A 880 30.34 29.11 3.11
C ALA A 880 31.05 29.32 1.76
N ASP A 881 31.63 28.30 1.21
CA ASP A 881 32.42 28.37 -0.02
C ASP A 881 31.98 27.41 -1.10
N GLY A 882 31.05 26.50 -0.80
CA GLY A 882 30.54 25.46 -1.71
C GLY A 882 31.53 24.29 -1.92
N SER A 883 32.55 24.17 -1.07
CA SER A 883 33.52 23.09 -1.20
C SER A 883 32.96 21.75 -0.67
N LEU A 884 33.46 20.67 -1.26
CA LEU A 884 33.14 19.29 -0.88
C LEU A 884 34.43 18.52 -0.54
N GLU A 885 34.37 17.76 0.54
CA GLU A 885 35.35 16.72 0.84
C GLU A 885 34.62 15.36 0.85
N LEU A 886 35.04 14.45 -0.04
CA LEU A 886 34.48 13.11 -0.19
C LEU A 886 35.50 12.11 0.36
N GLN A 887 35.11 11.32 1.33
CA GLN A 887 35.86 10.15 1.78
C GLN A 887 35.20 8.90 1.21
N LEU A 888 36.00 8.12 0.47
CA LEU A 888 35.54 6.95 -0.26
C LEU A 888 36.08 5.67 0.39
N GLU A 889 35.34 4.59 0.21
CA GLU A 889 35.80 3.26 0.58
C GLU A 889 35.36 2.23 -0.47
N ASP A 890 35.96 1.05 -0.44
CA ASP A 890 35.54 -0.13 -1.18
C ASP A 890 35.34 -1.26 -0.18
N SER A 891 34.11 -1.54 0.15
CA SER A 891 33.71 -2.62 1.06
C SER A 891 33.77 -4.00 0.41
N THR A 892 33.95 -4.06 -0.91
CA THR A 892 33.92 -5.32 -1.69
C THR A 892 35.33 -5.80 -2.08
N GLY A 893 36.30 -4.91 -2.08
CA GLY A 893 37.68 -5.19 -2.57
C GLY A 893 37.78 -5.29 -4.10
N ASN A 894 36.71 -5.03 -4.83
CA ASN A 894 36.63 -5.22 -6.29
C ASN A 894 36.69 -3.91 -7.10
N VAL A 895 36.74 -2.76 -6.43
CA VAL A 895 36.68 -1.45 -7.09
C VAL A 895 38.08 -0.91 -7.35
N LYS A 896 38.49 -0.87 -8.61
CA LYS A 896 39.79 -0.28 -9.01
C LYS A 896 39.73 1.26 -9.06
N SER A 897 38.62 1.80 -9.50
CA SER A 897 38.42 3.25 -9.63
C SER A 897 37.00 3.63 -9.20
N ALA A 898 36.88 4.62 -8.34
CA ALA A 898 35.60 5.23 -8.00
C ALA A 898 35.17 6.18 -9.12
N ALA A 899 33.91 6.04 -9.55
CA ALA A 899 33.29 6.95 -10.51
C ALA A 899 32.20 7.75 -9.79
N ILE A 900 32.39 9.06 -9.67
CA ILE A 900 31.53 9.96 -8.89
C ILE A 900 30.92 10.98 -9.87
N THR A 901 29.61 11.15 -9.78
CA THR A 901 28.88 12.19 -10.50
C THR A 901 28.26 13.16 -9.50
N LEU A 902 28.49 14.43 -9.69
CA LEU A 902 27.85 15.51 -8.94
C LEU A 902 26.94 16.26 -9.90
N ARG A 903 25.68 16.51 -9.49
CA ARG A 903 24.70 17.31 -10.26
C ARG A 903 24.16 18.43 -9.38
N GLY A 904 23.80 19.56 -9.99
CA GLY A 904 23.34 20.74 -9.26
C GLY A 904 24.44 21.65 -8.77
N LEU A 905 25.68 21.47 -9.24
CA LEU A 905 26.77 22.40 -8.98
C LEU A 905 26.56 23.73 -9.73
N GLU A 906 27.12 24.82 -9.20
CA GLU A 906 27.21 26.06 -9.93
C GLU A 906 28.07 25.87 -11.20
N LYS A 907 27.68 26.58 -12.28
CA LYS A 907 28.49 26.59 -13.50
C LYS A 907 29.83 27.33 -13.24
N GLY A 908 30.94 26.73 -13.64
CA GLY A 908 32.22 27.32 -13.39
C GLY A 908 33.37 26.32 -13.42
N GLU A 909 34.54 26.77 -12.97
CA GLU A 909 35.74 25.96 -12.84
C GLU A 909 35.85 25.43 -11.42
N TYR A 910 36.21 24.15 -11.30
CA TYR A 910 36.46 23.49 -10.03
C TYR A 910 37.89 22.95 -9.96
N LYS A 911 38.53 23.13 -8.80
CA LYS A 911 39.77 22.44 -8.47
C LYS A 911 39.44 21.12 -7.80
N LEU A 912 39.92 20.06 -8.41
CA LEU A 912 39.84 18.69 -7.88
C LEU A 912 41.20 18.32 -7.28
N SER A 913 41.23 17.94 -6.01
CA SER A 913 42.47 17.52 -5.35
C SER A 913 42.27 16.10 -4.77
N TYR A 914 43.19 15.17 -5.13
CA TYR A 914 43.18 13.79 -4.66
C TYR A 914 44.61 13.25 -4.64
N GLY A 915 45.02 12.64 -3.52
CA GLY A 915 46.39 12.24 -3.28
C GLY A 915 47.34 13.44 -3.40
N ASN A 916 48.38 13.30 -4.21
CA ASN A 916 49.34 14.35 -4.54
C ASN A 916 48.98 15.12 -5.84
N SER A 917 47.85 14.80 -6.44
CA SER A 917 47.43 15.35 -7.74
C SER A 917 46.37 16.42 -7.57
N SER A 918 46.40 17.43 -8.42
CA SER A 918 45.30 18.38 -8.59
C SER A 918 45.06 18.71 -10.05
N LYS A 919 43.80 18.88 -10.43
CA LYS A 919 43.41 19.31 -11.78
C LYS A 919 42.23 20.31 -11.72
N ARG A 920 42.12 21.12 -12.79
CA ARG A 920 40.92 21.94 -12.99
C ARG A 920 39.91 21.18 -13.88
N SER A 921 38.67 21.35 -13.62
CA SER A 921 37.60 20.74 -14.39
C SER A 921 36.40 21.71 -14.51
N PRO A 922 35.91 21.97 -15.71
CA PRO A 922 34.72 22.78 -15.91
C PRO A 922 33.48 22.00 -15.46
N SER A 923 32.46 22.74 -14.98
CA SER A 923 31.15 22.24 -14.71
C SER A 923 30.09 23.10 -15.41
N ASP A 924 29.18 22.46 -16.09
CA ASP A 924 27.95 23.07 -16.63
C ASP A 924 26.74 22.88 -15.73
N GLY A 925 26.97 22.44 -14.51
CA GLY A 925 26.01 21.97 -13.52
C GLY A 925 26.23 20.52 -13.17
N THR A 926 27.01 19.79 -13.98
CA THR A 926 27.38 18.38 -13.74
C THR A 926 28.91 18.23 -13.75
N LEU A 927 29.45 17.47 -12.84
CA LEU A 927 30.87 17.17 -12.74
C LEU A 927 31.05 15.66 -12.56
N VAL A 928 31.83 15.03 -13.44
CA VAL A 928 32.23 13.62 -13.34
C VAL A 928 33.66 13.50 -12.89
N VAL A 929 33.90 12.74 -11.82
CA VAL A 929 35.22 12.55 -11.23
C VAL A 929 35.53 11.06 -11.15
N ASN A 930 36.62 10.64 -11.79
CA ASN A 930 37.12 9.28 -11.69
C ASN A 930 38.40 9.29 -10.86
N VAL A 931 38.46 8.44 -9.85
CA VAL A 931 39.59 8.37 -8.88
C VAL A 931 40.05 6.94 -8.71
N ALA A 932 41.32 6.66 -8.97
CA ALA A 932 41.87 5.34 -8.67
C ALA A 932 41.90 5.12 -7.15
N MET A 933 41.29 4.06 -6.68
CA MET A 933 41.15 3.75 -5.25
C MET A 933 42.49 3.41 -4.59
N SER A 934 43.50 3.05 -5.39
CA SER A 934 44.90 2.87 -4.97
C SER A 934 45.63 4.20 -4.70
N GLU A 935 45.17 5.30 -5.36
CA GLU A 935 45.85 6.60 -5.29
C GLU A 935 45.30 7.51 -4.20
N ALA A 936 43.97 7.50 -4.04
CA ALA A 936 43.33 8.34 -3.04
C ALA A 936 41.94 7.82 -2.60
N ARG A 937 41.70 7.84 -1.28
CA ARG A 937 40.42 7.63 -0.67
C ARG A 937 39.75 8.93 -0.22
N ARG A 938 40.37 10.08 -0.53
CA ARG A 938 39.86 11.43 -0.26
C ARG A 938 39.93 12.27 -1.52
N VAL A 939 38.80 12.92 -1.82
CA VAL A 939 38.69 13.86 -2.93
C VAL A 939 38.17 15.18 -2.39
N ARG A 940 38.86 16.26 -2.69
CA ARG A 940 38.40 17.61 -2.36
C ARG A 940 38.05 18.33 -3.66
N ILE A 941 36.88 18.98 -3.67
CA ILE A 941 36.31 19.69 -4.80
C ILE A 941 36.03 21.11 -4.34
N GLU A 942 36.73 22.08 -4.96
CA GLU A 942 36.63 23.49 -4.57
C GLU A 942 36.23 24.34 -5.79
N PRO A 943 35.19 25.15 -5.70
CA PRO A 943 34.87 26.12 -6.77
C PRO A 943 35.99 27.15 -6.89
N LEU A 944 36.47 27.35 -8.12
CA LEU A 944 37.40 28.41 -8.43
C LEU A 944 36.59 29.68 -8.70
N ARG A 945 36.37 30.50 -7.67
CA ARG A 945 35.72 31.81 -7.86
C ARG A 945 36.61 32.65 -8.76
N ALA A 946 35.99 33.22 -9.83
CA ALA A 946 36.69 34.24 -10.61
C ALA A 946 37.11 35.35 -9.64
N THR A 947 38.43 35.62 -9.51
CA THR A 947 38.91 36.79 -8.79
C THR A 947 38.20 37.99 -9.40
N LYS A 948 37.30 38.61 -8.61
CA LYS A 948 36.77 39.92 -8.99
C LYS A 948 37.97 40.84 -9.10
N SER A 949 38.44 41.07 -10.36
CA SER A 949 39.40 42.08 -10.68
C SER A 949 38.80 43.45 -10.58
#